data_af92a52507cf3fd301b92941858ee51e
#
_entry.id   af92a52507cf3fd301b92941858ee51e
#
_cell.length_a   1.000
_cell.length_b   1.000
_cell.length_c   1.000
_cell.angle_alpha   90.00
_cell.angle_beta   90.00
_cell.angle_gamma   90.00
#
_symmetry.space_group_name_H-M   'P 1'
#
loop_
_entity.id
_entity.type
_entity.pdbx_description
1 polymer ?
#
loop_
_entity_poly.entity_id
_entity_poly.type
_entity_poly.pdbx_seq_one_letter_code
_entity_poly.pdbx_strand_id
1 'polypeptide(L)'
;MSDFSFFKRLFGQKTPGDDQPQNVCPQSADDLPILLWIILPAWILAWFVVNPPHGVDIDIARLIASADLASQIDTVLGSGGRPFLHVVSKWTTIVLASAALITLVPLLIWKKRAHQPCSCDIVRRLVYFLAAVGICVAVVSFLKQTTGVFCPNNTVVLGGTEPVTSPVFGLTLRPGKCWPGGAAGSGFCLFALFFALRGIAPRLSRANLILALALGSISGFERMTSGLHFISHNIVSLLVDWLICAALYRLFFVKVNFLEALKKSCSQGLASAAAITFMTLWWVVIFNGPTLWHTASIGGEAFSQTGSTRLFLACAVLFAAAAAAILTLVSLLPRKLACVVMMVLHTAGAISFAAAVLYGAVMTPDMVRNALATDLHESSGYLGIRTLFVFFWSFLPPAAALCLMAGSDRTKAAHTAALPVQQKLSRTFKDAASRRLRPALASVSLLAAMGTVLLTNYQIFAGAVRSDRSLRYQLVPVSLVSALVNTVMHDASPDRARLRLVTDSHPQLARTYAKPTIFVVVVGETTRSKNWSPAGYMRDTANVAANSGVISFPLVTACGTSTDVSLPCMMSRIGRSDYDRKRILNEEALPDILQRAGYEVQWIDNQSGCKGVCNGVPSRTTDARLDPTLCPDGSCYDGILVKELENKVNRIAEQDTKKPVVLFLHMMGQHGPAYSERSPASLKVYGPECLDPDLSSCSREEIVNAYDNGVHYTSQVLQDMIQFLAGRSDVDSGLIFVSDHGESLGEKGLYLHGSPYFLGISEQINVPMFMWFSEGFAAAENAKIAALSQRARELADANDPHPTHENLYHTMLSLLGVKSSTYRADYDLTRSNPPA
;
A
#
# COMPACT_ATOMS: atom_id res chain seq x y z
N MET A 1 -42.82 -19.52 51.20
CA MET A 1 -42.36 -20.77 50.58
C MET A 1 -43.30 -21.08 49.39
N SER A 2 -43.16 -20.42 48.29
CA SER A 2 -43.84 -20.79 47.04
C SER A 2 -43.08 -20.08 45.93
N ASP A 3 -42.86 -20.82 44.82
CA ASP A 3 -42.32 -20.45 43.52
C ASP A 3 -40.83 -20.62 43.26
N PHE A 4 -40.40 -21.90 43.43
CA PHE A 4 -39.22 -22.40 42.72
C PHE A 4 -39.61 -23.04 41.36
N SER A 5 -40.89 -22.95 40.92
CA SER A 5 -41.39 -23.57 39.69
C SER A 5 -40.94 -22.88 38.41
N PHE A 6 -40.63 -21.56 38.48
CA PHE A 6 -40.17 -20.81 37.34
C PHE A 6 -38.73 -21.22 36.90
N PHE A 7 -37.87 -21.48 37.90
CA PHE A 7 -36.50 -21.95 37.62
C PHE A 7 -36.45 -23.37 37.09
N LYS A 8 -37.37 -24.27 37.54
CA LYS A 8 -37.46 -25.65 37.04
C LYS A 8 -37.89 -25.72 35.55
N ARG A 9 -38.75 -24.80 35.08
CA ARG A 9 -39.17 -24.75 33.65
C ARG A 9 -38.10 -24.18 32.75
N LEU A 10 -37.22 -23.32 33.22
CA LEU A 10 -36.10 -22.76 32.46
C LEU A 10 -34.97 -23.78 32.24
N PHE A 11 -34.81 -24.77 33.12
CA PHE A 11 -33.70 -25.73 33.11
C PHE A 11 -34.05 -27.12 32.59
N GLY A 12 -35.28 -27.39 32.10
CA GLY A 12 -35.67 -28.58 31.33
C GLY A 12 -35.28 -29.92 32.01
N GLN A 13 -35.93 -30.32 33.11
CA GLN A 13 -35.79 -31.69 33.63
C GLN A 13 -36.51 -32.69 32.70
N LYS A 14 -35.77 -33.66 32.15
CA LYS A 14 -36.31 -34.94 31.63
C LYS A 14 -36.76 -35.76 32.81
N THR A 15 -37.92 -36.39 32.68
CA THR A 15 -38.52 -37.35 33.63
C THR A 15 -37.59 -38.56 33.85
N PRO A 16 -37.59 -39.14 35.08
CA PRO A 16 -36.69 -40.24 35.46
C PRO A 16 -37.22 -41.55 34.91
N GLY A 17 -36.41 -42.32 34.29
CA GLY A 17 -36.61 -43.70 33.88
C GLY A 17 -35.34 -44.21 33.25
N ASP A 18 -34.39 -44.65 34.05
CA ASP A 18 -33.57 -45.85 33.96
C ASP A 18 -32.35 -45.71 34.91
N ASP A 19 -32.27 -46.72 35.76
CA ASP A 19 -31.25 -46.89 36.79
C ASP A 19 -29.87 -47.09 36.21
N GLN A 20 -28.94 -46.17 36.53
CA GLN A 20 -27.55 -46.46 36.87
C GLN A 20 -26.91 -45.26 37.60
N PRO A 21 -26.10 -45.48 38.68
CA PRO A 21 -25.47 -44.37 39.37
C PRO A 21 -24.26 -43.87 38.62
N GLN A 22 -24.48 -42.94 37.71
CA GLN A 22 -23.40 -42.20 37.11
C GLN A 22 -23.16 -40.90 37.90
N ASN A 23 -22.34 -40.97 38.93
CA ASN A 23 -21.64 -39.84 39.56
C ASN A 23 -20.57 -39.28 38.66
N VAL A 24 -20.93 -38.97 37.41
CA VAL A 24 -20.05 -38.23 36.49
C VAL A 24 -20.81 -36.96 36.09
N CYS A 25 -20.40 -35.80 36.60
CA CYS A 25 -20.76 -34.53 35.99
C CYS A 25 -20.54 -34.66 34.48
N PRO A 26 -21.53 -34.33 33.65
CA PRO A 26 -21.34 -34.38 32.20
C PRO A 26 -20.15 -33.48 31.86
N GLN A 27 -19.02 -34.09 31.57
CA GLN A 27 -17.92 -33.43 30.88
C GLN A 27 -18.47 -33.13 29.49
N SER A 28 -19.09 -31.98 29.33
CA SER A 28 -19.27 -31.42 28.00
C SER A 28 -17.89 -31.08 27.51
N ALA A 29 -17.26 -32.04 26.85
CA ALA A 29 -16.13 -31.84 26.00
C ALA A 29 -16.59 -31.02 24.77
N ASP A 30 -17.02 -29.81 25.01
CA ASP A 30 -17.10 -28.79 23.94
C ASP A 30 -15.66 -28.43 23.58
N ASP A 31 -15.13 -29.18 22.63
CA ASP A 31 -13.90 -28.83 21.93
C ASP A 31 -14.12 -27.46 21.30
N LEU A 32 -13.69 -26.41 22.01
CA LEU A 32 -13.63 -25.09 21.43
C LEU A 32 -12.68 -25.18 20.21
N PRO A 33 -13.16 -24.96 18.97
CA PRO A 33 -12.27 -25.03 17.82
C PRO A 33 -11.20 -23.94 17.92
N ILE A 34 -10.01 -24.35 18.36
CA ILE A 34 -8.91 -23.44 18.74
C ILE A 34 -8.53 -22.50 17.62
N LEU A 35 -8.63 -22.98 16.36
CA LEU A 35 -8.36 -22.18 15.16
C LEU A 35 -9.30 -20.97 15.05
N LEU A 36 -10.60 -21.20 15.31
CA LEU A 36 -11.62 -20.16 15.10
C LEU A 36 -11.73 -19.21 16.30
N TRP A 37 -11.55 -19.72 17.53
CA TRP A 37 -11.88 -18.97 18.73
C TRP A 37 -10.66 -18.28 19.40
N ILE A 38 -9.47 -18.70 19.06
CA ILE A 38 -8.24 -18.15 19.64
C ILE A 38 -7.28 -17.69 18.52
N ILE A 39 -6.92 -18.59 17.59
CA ILE A 39 -5.89 -18.26 16.60
C ILE A 39 -6.38 -17.16 15.64
N LEU A 40 -7.58 -17.26 15.09
CA LEU A 40 -8.11 -16.26 14.16
C LEU A 40 -8.31 -14.88 14.82
N PRO A 41 -8.94 -14.75 16.01
CA PRO A 41 -8.99 -13.45 16.69
C PRO A 41 -7.62 -12.89 17.05
N ALA A 42 -6.66 -13.73 17.49
CA ALA A 42 -5.30 -13.28 17.77
C ALA A 42 -4.59 -12.81 16.50
N TRP A 43 -4.83 -13.47 15.38
CA TRP A 43 -4.29 -13.10 14.07
C TRP A 43 -4.82 -11.74 13.60
N ILE A 44 -6.13 -11.51 13.75
CA ILE A 44 -6.77 -10.23 13.44
C ILE A 44 -6.24 -9.13 14.39
N LEU A 45 -6.11 -9.42 15.70
CA LEU A 45 -5.55 -8.49 16.66
C LEU A 45 -4.13 -8.07 16.29
N ALA A 46 -3.28 -9.00 15.87
CA ALA A 46 -1.91 -8.72 15.43
C ALA A 46 -1.88 -7.69 14.29
N TRP A 47 -2.84 -7.75 13.37
CA TRP A 47 -2.98 -6.74 12.31
C TRP A 47 -3.18 -5.34 12.88
N PHE A 48 -4.17 -5.15 13.77
CA PHE A 48 -4.48 -3.84 14.36
C PHE A 48 -3.37 -3.28 15.24
N VAL A 49 -2.48 -4.14 15.74
CA VAL A 49 -1.32 -3.73 16.54
C VAL A 49 -0.18 -3.25 15.65
N VAL A 50 0.13 -3.97 14.57
CA VAL A 50 1.30 -3.71 13.73
C VAL A 50 0.97 -2.74 12.58
N ASN A 51 -0.25 -2.80 12.07
CA ASN A 51 -0.70 -1.96 10.94
C ASN A 51 -2.08 -1.37 11.23
N PRO A 52 -2.21 -0.43 12.18
CA PRO A 52 -3.48 0.21 12.48
C PRO A 52 -4.03 0.93 11.24
N PRO A 53 -5.35 0.81 10.95
CA PRO A 53 -5.96 1.32 9.72
C PRO A 53 -6.24 2.84 9.82
N HIS A 54 -5.19 3.65 9.94
CA HIS A 54 -5.32 5.10 10.17
C HIS A 54 -6.18 5.80 9.11
N GLY A 55 -6.05 5.44 7.83
CA GLY A 55 -6.89 6.03 6.77
C GLY A 55 -8.37 5.79 7.00
N VAL A 56 -8.76 4.53 7.23
CA VAL A 56 -10.16 4.13 7.51
C VAL A 56 -10.67 4.76 8.80
N ASP A 57 -9.84 4.79 9.85
CA ASP A 57 -10.17 5.43 11.12
C ASP A 57 -10.45 6.93 10.95
N ILE A 58 -9.63 7.62 10.17
CA ILE A 58 -9.76 9.05 9.88
C ILE A 58 -11.05 9.33 9.09
N ASP A 59 -11.30 8.57 8.04
CA ASP A 59 -12.46 8.77 7.17
C ASP A 59 -13.77 8.52 7.93
N ILE A 60 -13.82 7.46 8.74
CA ILE A 60 -14.97 7.16 9.60
C ILE A 60 -15.13 8.23 10.68
N ALA A 61 -14.05 8.71 11.30
CA ALA A 61 -14.11 9.73 12.31
C ALA A 61 -14.66 11.05 11.73
N ARG A 62 -14.22 11.46 10.54
CA ARG A 62 -14.73 12.65 9.83
C ARG A 62 -16.20 12.49 9.46
N LEU A 63 -16.60 11.32 8.96
CA LEU A 63 -17.99 11.02 8.62
C LEU A 63 -18.90 11.14 9.85
N ILE A 64 -18.52 10.56 10.97
CA ILE A 64 -19.29 10.57 12.21
C ILE A 64 -19.31 11.97 12.86
N ALA A 65 -18.23 12.73 12.73
CA ALA A 65 -18.15 14.11 13.23
C ALA A 65 -18.83 15.14 12.33
N SER A 66 -19.32 14.75 11.14
CA SER A 66 -20.07 15.66 10.26
C SER A 66 -21.31 16.22 10.98
N ALA A 67 -21.55 17.50 10.82
CA ALA A 67 -22.64 18.20 11.51
C ALA A 67 -24.01 17.54 11.27
N ASP A 68 -24.25 17.03 10.06
CA ASP A 68 -25.50 16.35 9.67
C ASP A 68 -25.75 15.07 10.46
N LEU A 69 -24.75 14.18 10.54
CA LEU A 69 -24.90 12.91 11.24
C LEU A 69 -24.94 13.13 12.76
N ALA A 70 -24.14 14.04 13.29
CA ALA A 70 -24.17 14.41 14.70
C ALA A 70 -25.55 14.94 15.14
N SER A 71 -26.18 15.81 14.33
CA SER A 71 -27.52 16.35 14.60
C SER A 71 -28.60 15.30 14.52
N GLN A 72 -28.54 14.37 13.58
CA GLN A 72 -29.46 13.25 13.46
C GLN A 72 -29.37 12.31 14.68
N ILE A 73 -28.17 12.00 15.14
CA ILE A 73 -27.94 11.18 16.33
C ILE A 73 -28.51 11.88 17.58
N ASP A 74 -28.30 13.19 17.73
CA ASP A 74 -28.84 13.96 18.86
C ASP A 74 -30.37 14.05 18.80
N THR A 75 -30.96 14.09 17.64
CA THR A 75 -32.42 14.09 17.44
C THR A 75 -33.02 12.73 17.88
N VAL A 76 -32.34 11.60 17.57
CA VAL A 76 -32.80 10.27 17.91
C VAL A 76 -32.58 9.93 19.39
N LEU A 77 -31.45 10.29 19.95
CA LEU A 77 -31.06 9.90 21.31
C LEU A 77 -31.37 10.97 22.37
N GLY A 78 -31.68 12.22 21.98
CA GLY A 78 -31.78 13.36 22.86
C GLY A 78 -30.41 13.81 23.39
N SER A 79 -30.30 15.06 23.85
CA SER A 79 -29.06 15.66 24.33
C SER A 79 -28.41 14.95 25.55
N GLY A 80 -29.18 14.17 26.29
CA GLY A 80 -28.71 13.34 27.42
C GLY A 80 -28.53 11.85 27.11
N GLY A 81 -28.90 11.40 25.90
CA GLY A 81 -28.91 9.97 25.56
C GLY A 81 -27.54 9.35 25.37
N ARG A 82 -26.58 10.09 24.83
CA ARG A 82 -25.21 9.61 24.60
C ARG A 82 -24.46 9.20 25.87
N PRO A 83 -24.33 10.07 26.90
CA PRO A 83 -23.67 9.69 28.14
C PRO A 83 -24.44 8.60 28.89
N PHE A 84 -25.77 8.51 28.75
CA PHE A 84 -26.58 7.46 29.34
C PHE A 84 -26.22 6.07 28.84
N LEU A 85 -26.01 5.87 27.53
CA LEU A 85 -25.64 4.58 26.95
C LEU A 85 -24.30 4.06 27.51
N HIS A 86 -23.33 4.92 27.71
CA HIS A 86 -22.06 4.54 28.33
C HIS A 86 -22.25 4.12 29.79
N VAL A 87 -23.04 4.89 30.55
CA VAL A 87 -23.35 4.59 31.94
C VAL A 87 -24.06 3.26 32.04
N VAL A 88 -25.06 2.99 31.18
CA VAL A 88 -25.80 1.72 31.15
C VAL A 88 -24.86 0.53 30.96
N SER A 89 -23.97 0.57 29.99
CA SER A 89 -23.01 -0.51 29.73
C SER A 89 -22.10 -0.78 30.92
N LYS A 90 -21.54 0.28 31.51
CA LYS A 90 -20.67 0.19 32.68
C LYS A 90 -21.42 -0.37 33.92
N TRP A 91 -22.61 0.13 34.22
CA TRP A 91 -23.40 -0.32 35.34
C TRP A 91 -23.89 -1.75 35.15
N THR A 92 -24.28 -2.16 33.96
CA THR A 92 -24.66 -3.55 33.66
C THR A 92 -23.53 -4.51 34.02
N THR A 93 -22.29 -4.21 33.64
CA THR A 93 -21.13 -5.02 34.00
C THR A 93 -20.90 -5.07 35.50
N ILE A 94 -20.96 -3.90 36.19
CA ILE A 94 -20.78 -3.81 37.64
C ILE A 94 -21.86 -4.62 38.35
N VAL A 95 -23.13 -4.48 37.96
CA VAL A 95 -24.24 -5.20 38.55
C VAL A 95 -24.09 -6.71 38.36
N LEU A 96 -23.75 -7.18 37.17
CA LEU A 96 -23.54 -8.60 36.91
C LEU A 96 -22.34 -9.17 37.66
N ALA A 97 -21.22 -8.43 37.74
CA ALA A 97 -20.06 -8.84 38.52
C ALA A 97 -20.38 -8.90 40.02
N SER A 98 -21.09 -7.88 40.53
CA SER A 98 -21.53 -7.85 41.92
C SER A 98 -22.51 -8.96 42.26
N ALA A 99 -23.49 -9.26 41.40
CA ALA A 99 -24.40 -10.36 41.57
C ALA A 99 -23.68 -11.71 41.56
N ALA A 100 -22.69 -11.89 40.69
CA ALA A 100 -21.85 -13.09 40.68
C ALA A 100 -21.05 -13.24 41.99
N LEU A 101 -20.49 -12.13 42.52
CA LEU A 101 -19.75 -12.12 43.78
C LEU A 101 -20.69 -12.45 44.98
N ILE A 102 -21.87 -11.82 45.04
CA ILE A 102 -22.88 -12.05 46.06
C ILE A 102 -23.36 -13.51 46.06
N THR A 103 -23.48 -14.14 44.92
CA THR A 103 -23.85 -15.54 44.79
C THR A 103 -22.69 -16.50 45.11
N LEU A 104 -21.45 -16.12 44.74
CA LEU A 104 -20.27 -16.95 45.02
C LEU A 104 -19.96 -17.14 46.49
N VAL A 105 -20.06 -16.06 47.28
CA VAL A 105 -19.73 -16.12 48.72
C VAL A 105 -20.62 -17.10 49.51
N PRO A 106 -21.97 -17.06 49.41
CA PRO A 106 -22.85 -18.05 50.05
C PRO A 106 -22.63 -19.49 49.54
N LEU A 107 -22.35 -19.66 48.24
CA LEU A 107 -22.04 -20.95 47.63
C LEU A 107 -20.74 -21.56 48.16
N LEU A 108 -19.70 -20.74 48.35
CA LEU A 108 -18.44 -21.19 48.96
C LEU A 108 -18.63 -21.61 50.42
N ILE A 109 -19.42 -20.85 51.22
CA ILE A 109 -19.77 -21.17 52.59
C ILE A 109 -20.56 -22.45 52.65
N TRP A 110 -21.58 -22.57 51.78
CA TRP A 110 -22.44 -23.77 51.72
C TRP A 110 -21.67 -25.02 51.31
N LYS A 111 -20.75 -24.90 50.32
CA LYS A 111 -19.86 -25.97 49.87
C LYS A 111 -18.97 -26.48 50.99
N LYS A 112 -18.43 -25.59 51.81
CA LYS A 112 -17.60 -25.97 52.98
C LYS A 112 -18.40 -26.80 54.00
N ARG A 113 -19.75 -26.64 54.05
CA ARG A 113 -20.64 -27.37 54.96
C ARG A 113 -21.22 -28.67 54.38
N ALA A 114 -21.39 -28.79 53.06
CA ALA A 114 -22.28 -29.82 52.47
C ALA A 114 -21.57 -30.98 51.74
N HIS A 115 -20.25 -30.95 51.50
CA HIS A 115 -19.47 -32.01 50.82
C HIS A 115 -20.06 -32.50 49.47
N GLN A 116 -20.82 -31.69 48.74
CA GLN A 116 -21.51 -32.07 47.50
C GLN A 116 -20.72 -31.78 46.22
N PRO A 117 -20.58 -32.75 45.26
CA PRO A 117 -19.76 -32.58 44.05
C PRO A 117 -20.35 -31.61 43.00
N CYS A 118 -21.66 -31.40 42.97
CA CYS A 118 -22.32 -30.55 41.96
C CYS A 118 -22.10 -29.03 42.18
N SER A 119 -21.84 -28.62 43.45
CA SER A 119 -21.52 -27.22 43.78
C SER A 119 -20.19 -26.76 43.24
N CYS A 120 -19.29 -27.67 42.89
CA CYS A 120 -17.94 -27.37 42.38
C CYS A 120 -17.99 -26.72 41.01
N ASP A 121 -18.88 -27.10 40.11
CA ASP A 121 -18.96 -26.56 38.76
C ASP A 121 -19.50 -25.11 38.73
N ILE A 122 -20.56 -24.84 39.54
CA ILE A 122 -21.11 -23.48 39.66
C ILE A 122 -20.07 -22.53 40.26
N VAL A 123 -19.39 -22.93 41.32
CA VAL A 123 -18.32 -22.12 41.94
C VAL A 123 -17.19 -21.84 40.94
N ARG A 124 -16.77 -22.89 40.22
CA ARG A 124 -15.72 -22.74 39.19
C ARG A 124 -16.11 -21.74 38.10
N ARG A 125 -17.38 -21.75 37.66
CA ARG A 125 -17.90 -20.82 36.65
C ARG A 125 -18.02 -19.40 37.16
N LEU A 126 -18.40 -19.21 38.41
CA LEU A 126 -18.43 -17.89 39.05
C LEU A 126 -17.03 -17.33 39.24
N VAL A 127 -16.07 -18.15 39.67
CA VAL A 127 -14.66 -17.75 39.79
C VAL A 127 -14.08 -17.40 38.42
N TYR A 128 -14.37 -18.22 37.39
CA TYR A 128 -14.00 -17.94 36.01
C TYR A 128 -14.57 -16.59 35.57
N PHE A 129 -15.85 -16.34 35.73
CA PHE A 129 -16.53 -15.11 35.34
C PHE A 129 -15.87 -13.86 35.95
N LEU A 130 -15.68 -13.89 37.28
CA LEU A 130 -15.07 -12.78 38.02
C LEU A 130 -13.59 -12.55 37.59
N ALA A 131 -12.84 -13.64 37.43
CA ALA A 131 -11.45 -13.55 36.95
C ALA A 131 -11.38 -12.98 35.53
N ALA A 132 -12.25 -13.45 34.65
CA ALA A 132 -12.26 -13.01 33.26
C ALA A 132 -12.62 -11.50 33.14
N VAL A 133 -13.68 -11.06 33.82
CA VAL A 133 -14.07 -9.65 33.85
C VAL A 133 -12.96 -8.79 34.45
N GLY A 134 -12.39 -9.22 35.58
CA GLY A 134 -11.31 -8.50 36.26
C GLY A 134 -10.06 -8.36 35.38
N ILE A 135 -9.66 -9.42 34.70
CA ILE A 135 -8.47 -9.40 33.81
C ILE A 135 -8.77 -8.57 32.56
N CYS A 136 -9.95 -8.65 31.93
CA CYS A 136 -10.33 -7.78 30.80
C CYS A 136 -10.18 -6.30 31.17
N VAL A 137 -10.77 -5.88 32.29
CA VAL A 137 -10.68 -4.49 32.77
C VAL A 137 -9.22 -4.08 33.07
N ALA A 138 -8.46 -4.96 33.73
CA ALA A 138 -7.06 -4.69 34.07
C ALA A 138 -6.18 -4.54 32.81
N VAL A 139 -6.30 -5.46 31.85
CA VAL A 139 -5.51 -5.45 30.61
C VAL A 139 -5.86 -4.23 29.75
N VAL A 140 -7.13 -3.94 29.52
CA VAL A 140 -7.56 -2.76 28.77
C VAL A 140 -7.05 -1.47 29.46
N SER A 141 -7.13 -1.38 30.78
CA SER A 141 -6.63 -0.22 31.53
C SER A 141 -5.11 -0.09 31.46
N PHE A 142 -4.37 -1.19 31.53
CA PHE A 142 -2.93 -1.23 31.40
C PHE A 142 -2.49 -0.78 30.00
N LEU A 143 -3.10 -1.33 28.96
CA LEU A 143 -2.80 -0.94 27.56
C LEU A 143 -3.06 0.55 27.31
N LYS A 144 -4.15 1.09 27.86
CA LYS A 144 -4.43 2.54 27.76
C LYS A 144 -3.35 3.43 28.37
N GLN A 145 -2.66 2.96 29.41
CA GLN A 145 -1.61 3.72 30.08
C GLN A 145 -0.25 3.59 29.41
N THR A 146 -0.03 2.52 28.65
CA THR A 146 1.30 2.16 28.13
C THR A 146 1.48 2.36 26.63
N THR A 147 0.42 2.60 25.87
CA THR A 147 0.49 2.67 24.38
C THR A 147 0.66 4.07 23.81
N GLY A 148 0.43 5.13 24.59
CA GLY A 148 0.67 6.52 24.19
C GLY A 148 -0.16 7.03 23.01
N VAL A 149 -1.31 6.40 22.69
CA VAL A 149 -2.16 6.76 21.53
C VAL A 149 -3.10 7.92 21.91
N PHE A 150 -3.14 8.94 21.07
CA PHE A 150 -4.04 10.09 21.25
C PHE A 150 -5.48 9.79 20.83
N CYS A 151 -6.43 10.52 21.44
CA CYS A 151 -7.83 10.46 21.05
C CYS A 151 -8.08 11.28 19.77
N PRO A 152 -9.07 10.92 18.91
CA PRO A 152 -9.34 11.65 17.67
C PRO A 152 -9.50 13.16 17.84
N ASN A 153 -10.18 13.61 18.90
CA ASN A 153 -10.38 15.03 19.20
C ASN A 153 -9.09 15.78 19.59
N ASN A 154 -8.04 15.07 19.99
CA ASN A 154 -6.73 15.67 20.28
C ASN A 154 -5.86 15.73 19.01
N THR A 155 -6.25 15.03 17.95
CA THR A 155 -5.47 14.96 16.71
C THR A 155 -5.91 16.00 15.70
N VAL A 156 -5.03 16.33 14.77
CA VAL A 156 -5.29 17.24 13.64
C VAL A 156 -6.51 16.83 12.78
N VAL A 157 -6.96 15.57 12.90
CA VAL A 157 -8.12 15.04 12.18
C VAL A 157 -9.43 15.74 12.53
N LEU A 158 -9.62 16.04 13.82
CA LEU A 158 -10.81 16.71 14.35
C LEU A 158 -10.49 18.09 14.98
N GLY A 159 -9.44 18.75 14.52
CA GLY A 159 -9.08 20.13 14.92
C GLY A 159 -8.16 20.23 16.15
N GLY A 160 -7.59 19.11 16.62
CA GLY A 160 -6.54 19.12 17.64
C GLY A 160 -5.15 19.38 17.05
N THR A 161 -4.13 19.32 17.90
CA THR A 161 -2.73 19.65 17.55
C THR A 161 -1.84 18.41 17.39
N GLU A 162 -2.28 17.26 17.88
CA GLU A 162 -1.46 16.05 17.93
C GLU A 162 -1.57 15.21 16.63
N PRO A 163 -0.49 14.53 16.22
CA PRO A 163 -0.55 13.61 15.08
C PRO A 163 -1.35 12.34 15.43
N VAL A 164 -1.87 11.66 14.42
CA VAL A 164 -2.41 10.31 14.59
C VAL A 164 -1.25 9.34 14.81
N THR A 165 -1.25 8.64 15.93
CA THR A 165 -0.13 7.78 16.34
C THR A 165 -0.54 6.32 16.43
N SER A 166 0.38 5.42 16.05
CA SER A 166 0.27 3.98 16.29
C SER A 166 0.60 3.63 17.75
N PRO A 167 0.05 2.52 18.29
CA PRO A 167 0.40 2.05 19.62
C PRO A 167 1.87 1.66 19.70
N VAL A 168 2.61 2.28 20.62
CA VAL A 168 3.99 1.93 20.93
C VAL A 168 4.02 1.28 22.30
N PHE A 169 4.38 -0.02 22.35
CA PHE A 169 4.44 -0.75 23.60
C PHE A 169 5.73 -0.41 24.35
N GLY A 170 5.58 0.17 25.53
CA GLY A 170 6.69 0.53 26.41
C GLY A 170 6.30 1.62 27.40
N LEU A 171 7.22 2.01 28.28
CA LEU A 171 7.08 3.18 29.13
C LEU A 171 7.26 4.44 28.27
N THR A 172 6.27 4.77 27.48
CA THR A 172 6.30 5.98 26.66
C THR A 172 5.91 7.18 27.50
N LEU A 173 6.69 8.27 27.41
CA LEU A 173 6.37 9.57 27.98
C LEU A 173 5.23 10.28 27.22
N ARG A 174 4.64 9.66 26.19
CA ARG A 174 3.55 10.26 25.41
C ARG A 174 2.27 10.29 26.22
N PRO A 175 1.57 11.45 26.30
CA PRO A 175 0.41 11.61 27.16
C PRO A 175 -0.89 10.98 26.65
N GLY A 176 -0.91 10.36 25.48
CA GLY A 176 -2.09 9.73 24.89
C GLY A 176 -2.57 8.51 25.69
N LYS A 177 -3.88 8.38 25.92
CA LYS A 177 -4.51 7.29 26.70
C LYS A 177 -5.79 6.78 26.06
N CYS A 178 -5.81 6.63 24.73
CA CYS A 178 -7.04 6.32 24.00
C CYS A 178 -7.15 4.89 23.42
N TRP A 179 -6.10 4.13 23.44
CA TRP A 179 -6.09 2.78 22.85
C TRP A 179 -5.81 1.73 23.93
N PRO A 180 -6.60 0.64 23.99
CA PRO A 180 -7.87 0.35 23.31
C PRO A 180 -9.08 1.10 23.89
N GLY A 181 -10.28 0.94 23.28
CA GLY A 181 -11.51 1.61 23.65
C GLY A 181 -12.12 1.09 24.97
N GLY A 182 -11.83 1.75 26.10
CA GLY A 182 -12.25 1.27 27.42
C GLY A 182 -13.76 1.22 27.64
N ALA A 183 -14.54 2.11 27.04
CA ALA A 183 -16.00 2.09 27.12
C ALA A 183 -16.60 0.88 26.39
N ALA A 184 -16.09 0.58 25.18
CA ALA A 184 -16.47 -0.61 24.45
C ALA A 184 -16.08 -1.90 25.21
N GLY A 185 -14.86 -1.93 25.78
CA GLY A 185 -14.38 -3.05 26.59
C GLY A 185 -15.26 -3.33 27.82
N SER A 186 -15.85 -2.29 28.43
CA SER A 186 -16.80 -2.51 29.55
C SER A 186 -18.06 -3.32 29.15
N GLY A 187 -18.46 -3.27 27.89
CA GLY A 187 -19.52 -4.12 27.36
C GLY A 187 -19.01 -5.48 26.89
N PHE A 188 -17.88 -5.53 26.19
CA PHE A 188 -17.33 -6.75 25.63
C PHE A 188 -16.79 -7.72 26.69
N CYS A 189 -16.35 -7.26 27.87
CA CYS A 189 -15.95 -8.16 28.96
C CYS A 189 -17.07 -9.13 29.40
N LEU A 190 -18.36 -8.86 29.07
CA LEU A 190 -19.47 -9.77 29.27
C LEU A 190 -19.41 -11.03 28.38
N PHE A 191 -18.48 -11.16 27.43
CA PHE A 191 -18.13 -12.44 26.81
C PHE A 191 -17.80 -13.50 27.87
N ALA A 192 -17.30 -13.10 29.04
CA ALA A 192 -17.09 -13.98 30.16
C ALA A 192 -18.38 -14.76 30.54
N LEU A 193 -19.55 -14.11 30.50
CA LEU A 193 -20.84 -14.74 30.85
C LEU A 193 -21.28 -15.68 29.71
N PHE A 194 -21.05 -15.32 28.44
CA PHE A 194 -21.27 -16.24 27.31
C PHE A 194 -20.52 -17.56 27.52
N PHE A 195 -19.21 -17.48 27.80
CA PHE A 195 -18.40 -18.67 28.04
C PHE A 195 -18.79 -19.41 29.34
N ALA A 196 -19.08 -18.68 30.42
CA ALA A 196 -19.48 -19.28 31.70
C ALA A 196 -20.76 -20.11 31.58
N LEU A 197 -21.72 -19.69 30.76
CA LEU A 197 -23.01 -20.36 30.56
C LEU A 197 -22.96 -21.44 29.46
N ARG A 198 -21.90 -21.55 28.72
CA ARG A 198 -21.74 -22.53 27.66
C ARG A 198 -21.81 -23.97 28.25
N GLY A 199 -22.55 -24.82 27.58
CA GLY A 199 -22.74 -26.21 28.02
C GLY A 199 -23.81 -26.42 29.10
N ILE A 200 -24.19 -25.40 29.89
CA ILE A 200 -25.26 -25.50 30.90
C ILE A 200 -26.55 -24.89 30.37
N ALA A 201 -26.50 -23.71 29.81
CA ALA A 201 -27.65 -22.94 29.34
C ALA A 201 -27.39 -22.33 27.94
N PRO A 202 -27.38 -23.14 26.87
CA PRO A 202 -26.91 -22.70 25.56
C PRO A 202 -27.77 -21.59 24.94
N ARG A 203 -29.05 -21.48 25.26
CA ARG A 203 -29.90 -20.37 24.80
C ARG A 203 -29.50 -19.05 25.50
N LEU A 204 -29.30 -19.10 26.83
CA LEU A 204 -28.91 -17.94 27.62
C LEU A 204 -27.48 -17.52 27.29
N SER A 205 -26.57 -18.46 27.05
CA SER A 205 -25.22 -18.21 26.54
C SER A 205 -25.26 -17.40 25.24
N ARG A 206 -26.04 -17.83 24.22
CA ARG A 206 -26.19 -17.11 22.94
C ARG A 206 -26.81 -15.72 23.12
N ALA A 207 -27.82 -15.59 23.98
CA ALA A 207 -28.42 -14.29 24.31
C ALA A 207 -27.37 -13.33 24.92
N ASN A 208 -26.52 -13.84 25.83
CA ASN A 208 -25.42 -13.04 26.38
C ASN A 208 -24.32 -12.66 25.37
N LEU A 209 -24.07 -13.50 24.37
CA LEU A 209 -23.17 -13.11 23.28
C LEU A 209 -23.72 -11.90 22.53
N ILE A 210 -25.02 -11.95 22.18
CA ILE A 210 -25.69 -10.83 21.50
C ILE A 210 -25.69 -9.58 22.40
N LEU A 211 -25.99 -9.75 23.68
CA LEU A 211 -25.98 -8.64 24.64
C LEU A 211 -24.59 -7.99 24.79
N ALA A 212 -23.53 -8.79 24.93
CA ALA A 212 -22.17 -8.30 25.04
C ALA A 212 -21.74 -7.52 23.77
N LEU A 213 -22.04 -8.08 22.59
CA LEU A 213 -21.81 -7.41 21.32
C LEU A 213 -22.59 -6.10 21.21
N ALA A 214 -23.87 -6.10 21.55
CA ALA A 214 -24.70 -4.89 21.50
C ALA A 214 -24.20 -3.80 22.46
N LEU A 215 -23.97 -4.13 23.73
CA LEU A 215 -23.53 -3.16 24.74
C LEU A 215 -22.15 -2.59 24.42
N GLY A 216 -21.20 -3.45 24.02
CA GLY A 216 -19.86 -3.02 23.64
C GLY A 216 -19.86 -2.12 22.39
N SER A 217 -20.64 -2.51 21.35
CA SER A 217 -20.75 -1.73 20.12
C SER A 217 -21.47 -0.39 20.34
N ILE A 218 -22.56 -0.36 21.09
CA ILE A 218 -23.30 0.87 21.39
C ILE A 218 -22.45 1.83 22.21
N SER A 219 -21.75 1.35 23.24
CA SER A 219 -20.85 2.19 24.06
C SER A 219 -19.63 2.67 23.24
N GLY A 220 -19.12 1.81 22.34
CA GLY A 220 -18.05 2.19 21.42
C GLY A 220 -18.49 3.27 20.43
N PHE A 221 -19.68 3.11 19.85
CA PHE A 221 -20.25 4.06 18.90
C PHE A 221 -20.52 5.43 19.57
N GLU A 222 -21.06 5.44 20.77
CA GLU A 222 -21.22 6.67 21.58
C GLU A 222 -19.89 7.43 21.72
N ARG A 223 -18.80 6.74 22.02
CA ARG A 223 -17.48 7.34 22.15
C ARG A 223 -16.89 7.82 20.80
N MET A 224 -17.23 7.16 19.70
CA MET A 224 -16.85 7.62 18.37
C MET A 224 -17.59 8.91 18.01
N THR A 225 -18.89 9.00 18.27
CA THR A 225 -19.69 10.24 18.05
C THR A 225 -19.24 11.42 18.88
N SER A 226 -18.62 11.15 20.02
CA SER A 226 -18.02 12.15 20.91
C SER A 226 -16.55 12.50 20.57
N GLY A 227 -16.01 11.96 19.48
CA GLY A 227 -14.63 12.18 19.04
C GLY A 227 -13.57 11.59 19.98
N LEU A 228 -13.93 10.65 20.84
CA LEU A 228 -13.03 10.09 21.86
C LEU A 228 -12.33 8.80 21.45
N HIS A 229 -12.86 8.05 20.49
CA HIS A 229 -12.23 6.81 20.01
C HIS A 229 -12.38 6.66 18.49
N PHE A 230 -11.36 6.09 17.85
CA PHE A 230 -11.46 5.53 16.51
C PHE A 230 -12.19 4.17 16.54
N ILE A 231 -12.70 3.73 15.39
CA ILE A 231 -13.38 2.42 15.29
C ILE A 231 -12.42 1.27 15.58
N SER A 232 -11.16 1.37 15.16
CA SER A 232 -10.12 0.37 15.44
C SER A 232 -9.90 0.17 16.94
N HIS A 233 -9.99 1.23 17.76
CA HIS A 233 -9.86 1.13 19.20
C HIS A 233 -10.93 0.24 19.83
N ASN A 234 -12.16 0.29 19.31
CA ASN A 234 -13.28 -0.52 19.77
C ASN A 234 -13.16 -1.99 19.31
N ILE A 235 -12.70 -2.20 18.06
CA ILE A 235 -12.44 -3.54 17.51
C ILE A 235 -11.33 -4.24 18.31
N VAL A 236 -10.27 -3.52 18.66
CA VAL A 236 -9.20 -4.07 19.50
C VAL A 236 -9.72 -4.47 20.87
N SER A 237 -10.58 -3.66 21.51
CA SER A 237 -11.20 -4.02 22.80
C SER A 237 -12.03 -5.29 22.70
N LEU A 238 -12.81 -5.43 21.62
CA LEU A 238 -13.58 -6.65 21.35
C LEU A 238 -12.67 -7.89 21.26
N LEU A 239 -11.58 -7.79 20.50
CA LEU A 239 -10.64 -8.89 20.27
C LEU A 239 -9.86 -9.25 21.55
N VAL A 240 -9.40 -8.26 22.30
CA VAL A 240 -8.68 -8.45 23.56
C VAL A 240 -9.58 -9.15 24.58
N ASP A 241 -10.79 -8.63 24.80
CA ASP A 241 -11.72 -9.20 25.76
C ASP A 241 -12.17 -10.60 25.35
N TRP A 242 -12.43 -10.82 24.06
CA TRP A 242 -12.72 -12.17 23.54
C TRP A 242 -11.60 -13.16 23.81
N LEU A 243 -10.34 -12.78 23.49
CA LEU A 243 -9.18 -13.66 23.68
C LEU A 243 -8.94 -14.00 25.15
N ILE A 244 -9.06 -13.01 26.05
CA ILE A 244 -8.92 -13.22 27.49
C ILE A 244 -9.99 -14.21 27.95
N CYS A 245 -11.26 -13.98 27.62
CA CYS A 245 -12.36 -14.84 28.00
C CYS A 245 -12.22 -16.28 27.46
N ALA A 246 -11.84 -16.42 26.18
CA ALA A 246 -11.64 -17.73 25.52
C ALA A 246 -10.45 -18.49 26.11
N ALA A 247 -9.32 -17.81 26.34
CA ALA A 247 -8.12 -18.41 26.93
C ALA A 247 -8.36 -18.88 28.36
N LEU A 248 -9.00 -18.05 29.20
CA LEU A 248 -9.37 -18.43 30.56
C LEU A 248 -10.38 -19.55 30.57
N TYR A 249 -11.37 -19.55 29.66
CA TYR A 249 -12.31 -20.66 29.55
C TYR A 249 -11.59 -21.98 29.27
N ARG A 250 -10.63 -21.98 28.36
CA ARG A 250 -9.78 -23.15 28.12
C ARG A 250 -9.03 -23.58 29.39
N LEU A 251 -8.39 -22.64 30.07
CA LEU A 251 -7.64 -22.91 31.29
C LEU A 251 -8.51 -23.55 32.39
N PHE A 252 -9.75 -23.05 32.55
CA PHE A 252 -10.65 -23.50 33.59
C PHE A 252 -11.39 -24.78 33.27
N PHE A 253 -11.79 -25.00 31.99
CA PHE A 253 -12.78 -26.05 31.64
C PHE A 253 -12.27 -27.06 30.62
N VAL A 254 -11.21 -26.82 29.87
CA VAL A 254 -10.70 -27.72 28.82
C VAL A 254 -9.40 -28.36 29.28
N LYS A 255 -9.41 -29.70 29.42
CA LYS A 255 -8.23 -30.46 29.87
C LYS A 255 -7.24 -30.80 28.78
N VAL A 256 -7.57 -30.58 27.49
CA VAL A 256 -6.73 -30.92 26.35
C VAL A 256 -5.66 -29.87 26.16
N ASN A 257 -4.40 -30.30 26.03
CA ASN A 257 -3.28 -29.43 25.73
C ASN A 257 -3.47 -28.66 24.41
N PHE A 258 -3.03 -27.39 24.36
CA PHE A 258 -3.15 -26.54 23.19
C PHE A 258 -2.62 -27.21 21.92
N LEU A 259 -1.41 -27.81 21.99
CA LEU A 259 -0.80 -28.49 20.85
C LEU A 259 -1.57 -29.72 20.37
N GLU A 260 -2.18 -30.48 21.27
CA GLU A 260 -3.01 -31.64 20.91
C GLU A 260 -4.33 -31.21 20.28
N ALA A 261 -4.96 -30.15 20.79
CA ALA A 261 -6.17 -29.58 20.18
C ALA A 261 -5.88 -29.00 18.78
N LEU A 262 -4.73 -28.36 18.60
CA LEU A 262 -4.28 -27.86 17.30
C LEU A 262 -4.01 -29.03 16.33
N LYS A 263 -3.27 -30.06 16.76
CA LYS A 263 -3.03 -31.29 15.97
C LYS A 263 -4.35 -31.96 15.56
N LYS A 264 -5.31 -32.08 16.49
CA LYS A 264 -6.64 -32.65 16.24
C LYS A 264 -7.41 -31.80 15.21
N SER A 265 -7.43 -30.47 15.36
CA SER A 265 -8.06 -29.58 14.38
C SER A 265 -7.43 -29.68 12.99
N CYS A 266 -6.10 -29.74 12.93
CA CYS A 266 -5.39 -29.95 11.66
C CYS A 266 -5.61 -31.33 11.06
N SER A 267 -5.73 -32.39 11.89
CA SER A 267 -5.96 -33.77 11.40
C SER A 267 -7.38 -34.00 10.88
N GLN A 268 -8.37 -33.28 11.40
CA GLN A 268 -9.75 -33.38 10.90
C GLN A 268 -9.88 -32.81 9.47
N GLY A 269 -8.93 -31.95 9.05
CA GLY A 269 -8.92 -31.32 7.74
C GLY A 269 -10.07 -30.31 7.57
N LEU A 270 -10.10 -29.68 6.43
CA LEU A 270 -11.15 -28.74 6.03
C LEU A 270 -11.86 -29.27 4.79
N ALA A 271 -13.19 -29.29 4.78
CA ALA A 271 -13.95 -29.67 3.60
C ALA A 271 -13.62 -28.70 2.43
N SER A 272 -13.43 -29.23 1.20
CA SER A 272 -13.03 -28.44 0.05
C SER A 272 -13.95 -27.24 -0.20
N ALA A 273 -15.28 -27.40 -0.03
CA ALA A 273 -16.22 -26.29 -0.15
C ALA A 273 -15.97 -25.19 0.92
N ALA A 274 -15.73 -25.58 2.17
CA ALA A 274 -15.44 -24.59 3.23
C ALA A 274 -14.10 -23.88 3.01
N ALA A 275 -13.08 -24.60 2.53
CA ALA A 275 -11.80 -24.02 2.16
C ALA A 275 -11.95 -22.99 1.01
N ILE A 276 -12.65 -23.34 -0.05
CA ILE A 276 -12.92 -22.45 -1.19
C ILE A 276 -13.73 -21.24 -0.73
N THR A 277 -14.75 -21.42 0.09
CA THR A 277 -15.54 -20.30 0.66
C THR A 277 -14.66 -19.36 1.49
N PHE A 278 -13.84 -19.92 2.38
CA PHE A 278 -12.90 -19.12 3.18
C PHE A 278 -11.91 -18.35 2.30
N MET A 279 -11.29 -19.00 1.33
CA MET A 279 -10.35 -18.36 0.41
C MET A 279 -11.04 -17.28 -0.45
N THR A 280 -12.27 -17.51 -0.90
CA THR A 280 -13.06 -16.51 -1.63
C THR A 280 -13.30 -15.27 -0.76
N LEU A 281 -13.76 -15.45 0.46
CA LEU A 281 -13.96 -14.35 1.40
C LEU A 281 -12.65 -13.62 1.70
N TRP A 282 -11.55 -14.35 1.85
CA TRP A 282 -10.22 -13.79 2.06
C TRP A 282 -9.77 -12.93 0.86
N TRP A 283 -9.98 -13.41 -0.36
CA TRP A 283 -9.65 -12.63 -1.56
C TRP A 283 -10.48 -11.36 -1.66
N VAL A 284 -11.76 -11.41 -1.36
CA VAL A 284 -12.64 -10.24 -1.43
C VAL A 284 -12.30 -9.22 -0.35
N VAL A 285 -12.21 -9.68 0.89
CA VAL A 285 -12.10 -8.78 2.06
C VAL A 285 -10.66 -8.28 2.24
N ILE A 286 -9.67 -9.17 2.09
CA ILE A 286 -8.28 -8.83 2.33
C ILE A 286 -7.62 -8.36 1.04
N PHE A 287 -7.47 -9.20 0.03
CA PHE A 287 -6.72 -8.84 -1.17
C PHE A 287 -7.36 -7.72 -1.98
N ASN A 288 -8.68 -7.68 -2.07
CA ASN A 288 -9.43 -6.66 -2.80
C ASN A 288 -10.07 -5.59 -1.89
N GLY A 289 -9.85 -5.67 -0.57
CA GLY A 289 -10.33 -4.67 0.38
C GLY A 289 -9.88 -3.24 0.07
N PRO A 290 -8.58 -2.99 -0.20
CA PRO A 290 -8.10 -1.67 -0.61
C PRO A 290 -8.82 -1.13 -1.86
N THR A 291 -9.04 -1.98 -2.87
CA THR A 291 -9.80 -1.64 -4.09
C THR A 291 -11.25 -1.30 -3.79
N LEU A 292 -11.92 -2.11 -2.97
CA LEU A 292 -13.30 -1.86 -2.57
C LEU A 292 -13.43 -0.55 -1.80
N TRP A 293 -12.47 -0.24 -0.93
CA TRP A 293 -12.42 1.03 -0.23
C TRP A 293 -12.24 2.20 -1.20
N HIS A 294 -11.32 2.07 -2.15
CA HIS A 294 -11.09 3.08 -3.18
C HIS A 294 -12.34 3.33 -4.05
N THR A 295 -13.07 2.27 -4.46
CA THR A 295 -14.32 2.44 -5.21
C THR A 295 -15.41 3.15 -4.42
N ALA A 296 -15.42 3.01 -3.09
CA ALA A 296 -16.34 3.76 -2.22
C ALA A 296 -15.97 5.25 -2.15
N SER A 297 -14.69 5.60 -2.20
CA SER A 297 -14.20 6.98 -2.12
C SER A 297 -14.37 7.75 -3.43
N ILE A 298 -14.07 7.13 -4.60
CA ILE A 298 -14.26 7.75 -5.93
C ILE A 298 -15.71 8.20 -6.13
N GLY A 299 -16.65 7.45 -5.61
CA GLY A 299 -18.05 7.76 -5.77
C GLY A 299 -18.51 9.05 -5.09
N GLY A 300 -17.81 9.53 -4.06
CA GLY A 300 -18.14 10.79 -3.38
C GLY A 300 -17.86 12.04 -4.23
N GLU A 301 -16.90 11.96 -5.14
CA GLU A 301 -16.50 13.09 -6.01
C GLU A 301 -17.17 13.07 -7.41
N ALA A 302 -17.42 11.88 -7.96
CA ALA A 302 -17.87 11.72 -9.35
C ALA A 302 -19.33 11.24 -9.52
N PHE A 303 -19.93 10.68 -8.48
CA PHE A 303 -21.29 10.10 -8.52
C PHE A 303 -22.10 10.55 -7.31
N SER A 304 -23.46 10.54 -7.42
CA SER A 304 -24.31 10.69 -6.24
C SER A 304 -24.03 9.61 -5.20
N GLN A 305 -24.32 9.83 -3.91
CA GLN A 305 -24.11 8.82 -2.84
C GLN A 305 -24.72 7.45 -3.20
N THR A 306 -25.86 7.44 -3.89
CA THR A 306 -26.52 6.20 -4.36
C THR A 306 -25.68 5.48 -5.43
N GLY A 307 -25.00 6.22 -6.32
CA GLY A 307 -24.13 5.66 -7.35
C GLY A 307 -22.89 5.01 -6.79
N SER A 308 -22.29 5.61 -5.76
CA SER A 308 -21.09 5.07 -5.05
C SER A 308 -21.37 3.76 -4.34
N THR A 309 -22.46 3.72 -3.58
CA THR A 309 -22.88 2.49 -2.87
C THR A 309 -23.17 1.37 -3.86
N ARG A 310 -23.82 1.70 -4.99
CA ARG A 310 -24.11 0.72 -6.03
C ARG A 310 -22.85 0.20 -6.71
N LEU A 311 -21.87 1.06 -7.00
CA LEU A 311 -20.55 0.67 -7.54
C LEU A 311 -19.81 -0.25 -6.57
N PHE A 312 -19.73 0.12 -5.30
CA PHE A 312 -19.10 -0.69 -4.25
C PHE A 312 -19.73 -2.09 -4.16
N LEU A 313 -21.05 -2.18 -4.08
CA LEU A 313 -21.76 -3.46 -4.00
C LEU A 313 -21.57 -4.30 -5.26
N ALA A 314 -21.62 -3.68 -6.44
CA ALA A 314 -21.40 -4.36 -7.70
C ALA A 314 -19.97 -4.89 -7.82
N CYS A 315 -18.96 -4.14 -7.41
CA CYS A 315 -17.56 -4.58 -7.33
C CYS A 315 -17.39 -5.73 -6.33
N ALA A 316 -17.98 -5.64 -5.13
CA ALA A 316 -17.88 -6.69 -4.12
C ALA A 316 -18.49 -8.02 -4.62
N VAL A 317 -19.64 -7.98 -5.26
CA VAL A 317 -20.27 -9.18 -5.86
C VAL A 317 -19.44 -9.70 -7.03
N LEU A 318 -18.94 -8.83 -7.89
CA LEU A 318 -18.08 -9.20 -9.02
C LEU A 318 -16.80 -9.90 -8.56
N PHE A 319 -16.12 -9.34 -7.56
CA PHE A 319 -14.88 -9.92 -6.99
C PHE A 319 -15.16 -11.26 -6.30
N ALA A 320 -16.29 -11.37 -5.57
CA ALA A 320 -16.68 -12.63 -4.95
C ALA A 320 -16.98 -13.72 -6.00
N ALA A 321 -17.73 -13.38 -7.03
CA ALA A 321 -18.05 -14.31 -8.10
C ALA A 321 -16.79 -14.73 -8.89
N ALA A 322 -15.91 -13.78 -9.22
CA ALA A 322 -14.65 -14.03 -9.91
C ALA A 322 -13.71 -14.92 -9.06
N ALA A 323 -13.51 -14.59 -7.80
CA ALA A 323 -12.68 -15.37 -6.88
C ALA A 323 -13.20 -16.79 -6.70
N ALA A 324 -14.51 -16.95 -6.46
CA ALA A 324 -15.16 -18.25 -6.32
C ALA A 324 -15.07 -19.08 -7.62
N ALA A 325 -15.28 -18.47 -8.78
CA ALA A 325 -15.17 -19.12 -10.08
C ALA A 325 -13.74 -19.62 -10.34
N ILE A 326 -12.73 -18.76 -10.13
CA ILE A 326 -11.32 -19.10 -10.32
C ILE A 326 -10.91 -20.24 -9.39
N LEU A 327 -11.18 -20.12 -8.08
CA LEU A 327 -10.82 -21.14 -7.10
C LEU A 327 -11.51 -22.48 -7.38
N THR A 328 -12.78 -22.44 -7.81
CA THR A 328 -13.53 -23.62 -8.18
C THR A 328 -13.00 -24.26 -9.45
N LEU A 329 -12.68 -23.47 -10.49
CA LEU A 329 -12.05 -23.97 -11.73
C LEU A 329 -10.68 -24.60 -11.45
N VAL A 330 -9.84 -23.93 -10.64
CA VAL A 330 -8.53 -24.46 -10.25
C VAL A 330 -8.68 -25.78 -9.49
N SER A 331 -9.74 -25.95 -8.69
CA SER A 331 -10.01 -27.19 -7.98
C SER A 331 -10.31 -28.41 -8.88
N LEU A 332 -10.63 -28.17 -10.17
CA LEU A 332 -10.81 -29.22 -11.19
C LEU A 332 -9.49 -29.82 -11.70
N LEU A 333 -8.38 -29.11 -11.54
CA LEU A 333 -7.06 -29.55 -11.92
C LEU A 333 -6.62 -30.78 -11.08
N PRO A 334 -5.64 -31.57 -11.56
CA PRO A 334 -4.97 -32.57 -10.74
C PRO A 334 -4.46 -31.90 -9.45
N ARG A 335 -4.71 -32.54 -8.33
CA ARG A 335 -4.55 -31.97 -6.98
C ARG A 335 -3.21 -31.27 -6.74
N LYS A 336 -2.09 -31.89 -7.14
CA LYS A 336 -0.76 -31.28 -6.97
C LYS A 336 -0.66 -29.96 -7.75
N LEU A 337 -1.17 -29.95 -8.98
CA LEU A 337 -1.20 -28.78 -9.84
C LEU A 337 -2.14 -27.71 -9.28
N ALA A 338 -3.32 -28.11 -8.80
CA ALA A 338 -4.27 -27.20 -8.14
C ALA A 338 -3.63 -26.49 -6.93
N CYS A 339 -2.92 -27.24 -6.07
CA CYS A 339 -2.21 -26.66 -4.92
C CYS A 339 -1.12 -25.69 -5.36
N VAL A 340 -0.34 -26.01 -6.39
CA VAL A 340 0.71 -25.12 -6.92
C VAL A 340 0.09 -23.83 -7.48
N VAL A 341 -0.94 -23.96 -8.34
CA VAL A 341 -1.62 -22.79 -8.92
C VAL A 341 -2.25 -21.92 -7.86
N MET A 342 -2.96 -22.51 -6.89
CA MET A 342 -3.55 -21.76 -5.78
C MET A 342 -2.46 -21.05 -4.94
N MET A 343 -1.34 -21.72 -4.68
CA MET A 343 -0.23 -21.12 -3.93
C MET A 343 0.36 -19.93 -4.67
N VAL A 344 0.58 -20.03 -5.98
CA VAL A 344 1.04 -18.92 -6.83
C VAL A 344 0.07 -17.74 -6.78
N LEU A 345 -1.23 -18.00 -6.92
CA LEU A 345 -2.26 -16.97 -6.85
C LEU A 345 -2.30 -16.30 -5.46
N HIS A 346 -2.16 -17.06 -4.38
CA HIS A 346 -2.15 -16.49 -3.03
C HIS A 346 -0.88 -15.66 -2.78
N THR A 347 0.28 -16.10 -3.28
CA THR A 347 1.52 -15.32 -3.23
C THR A 347 1.36 -14.00 -3.98
N ALA A 348 0.82 -14.04 -5.20
CA ALA A 348 0.53 -12.83 -5.98
C ALA A 348 -0.46 -11.90 -5.26
N GLY A 349 -1.49 -12.47 -4.61
CA GLY A 349 -2.44 -11.72 -3.81
C GLY A 349 -1.80 -11.02 -2.60
N ALA A 350 -0.95 -11.72 -1.87
CA ALA A 350 -0.25 -11.19 -0.70
C ALA A 350 0.74 -10.07 -1.08
N ILE A 351 1.48 -10.22 -2.18
CA ILE A 351 2.36 -9.18 -2.72
C ILE A 351 1.56 -7.94 -3.11
N SER A 352 0.48 -8.11 -3.89
CA SER A 352 -0.37 -6.99 -4.31
C SER A 352 -1.02 -6.28 -3.12
N PHE A 353 -1.46 -7.03 -2.12
CA PHE A 353 -2.03 -6.48 -0.89
C PHE A 353 -1.00 -5.68 -0.09
N ALA A 354 0.22 -6.21 0.09
CA ALA A 354 1.29 -5.50 0.78
C ALA A 354 1.65 -4.20 0.06
N ALA A 355 1.77 -4.23 -1.27
CA ALA A 355 2.03 -3.04 -2.08
C ALA A 355 0.90 -1.99 -1.96
N ALA A 356 -0.35 -2.43 -2.01
CA ALA A 356 -1.50 -1.52 -1.89
C ALA A 356 -1.61 -0.88 -0.50
N VAL A 357 -1.39 -1.66 0.56
CA VAL A 357 -1.56 -1.19 1.94
C VAL A 357 -0.41 -0.31 2.41
N LEU A 358 0.84 -0.67 2.05
CA LEU A 358 2.03 0.05 2.54
C LEU A 358 2.38 1.25 1.67
N TYR A 359 2.18 1.14 0.35
CA TYR A 359 2.64 2.14 -0.62
C TYR A 359 1.52 2.76 -1.48
N GLY A 360 0.26 2.31 -1.32
CA GLY A 360 -0.85 2.72 -2.19
C GLY A 360 -0.72 2.25 -3.65
N ALA A 361 0.20 1.32 -3.92
CA ALA A 361 0.57 0.93 -5.27
C ALA A 361 -0.40 -0.08 -5.90
N VAL A 362 -0.75 0.15 -7.17
CA VAL A 362 -1.54 -0.78 -8.00
C VAL A 362 -0.60 -1.56 -8.91
N MET A 363 -0.67 -2.89 -8.90
CA MET A 363 0.20 -3.78 -9.70
C MET A 363 -0.17 -3.75 -11.19
N THR A 364 0.23 -2.68 -11.87
CA THR A 364 0.14 -2.54 -13.33
C THR A 364 1.35 -3.18 -14.03
N PRO A 365 1.29 -3.43 -15.35
CA PRO A 365 2.46 -3.89 -16.11
C PRO A 365 3.68 -2.97 -15.98
N ASP A 366 3.47 -1.64 -15.90
CA ASP A 366 4.55 -0.68 -15.72
C ASP A 366 5.17 -0.81 -14.32
N MET A 367 4.34 -0.95 -13.27
CA MET A 367 4.83 -1.18 -11.90
C MET A 367 5.60 -2.49 -11.76
N VAL A 368 5.13 -3.56 -12.41
CA VAL A 368 5.85 -4.85 -12.43
C VAL A 368 7.19 -4.72 -13.14
N ARG A 369 7.25 -3.98 -14.25
CA ARG A 369 8.52 -3.70 -14.94
C ARG A 369 9.49 -2.93 -14.06
N ASN A 370 9.02 -1.88 -13.40
CA ASN A 370 9.84 -1.13 -12.46
C ASN A 370 10.42 -2.04 -11.37
N ALA A 371 9.56 -2.85 -10.73
CA ALA A 371 9.99 -3.79 -9.71
C ALA A 371 11.03 -4.81 -10.21
N LEU A 372 10.92 -5.26 -11.48
CA LEU A 372 11.90 -6.16 -12.09
C LEU A 372 13.19 -5.44 -12.54
N ALA A 373 13.14 -4.14 -12.76
CA ALA A 373 14.29 -3.31 -13.15
C ALA A 373 15.05 -2.73 -11.94
N THR A 374 14.48 -2.82 -10.74
CA THR A 374 15.05 -2.38 -9.46
C THR A 374 16.24 -3.26 -9.07
N ASP A 375 17.34 -2.67 -8.64
CA ASP A 375 18.52 -3.41 -8.19
C ASP A 375 18.37 -3.98 -6.77
N LEU A 376 19.36 -4.79 -6.32
CA LEU A 376 19.29 -5.44 -5.02
C LEU A 376 19.42 -4.46 -3.85
N HIS A 377 20.15 -3.36 -4.03
CA HIS A 377 20.33 -2.36 -2.98
C HIS A 377 19.02 -1.59 -2.76
N GLU A 378 18.41 -1.13 -3.82
CA GLU A 378 17.10 -0.47 -3.82
C GLU A 378 16.00 -1.40 -3.32
N SER A 379 15.97 -2.67 -3.79
CA SER A 379 14.99 -3.68 -3.36
C SER A 379 15.04 -3.95 -1.85
N SER A 380 16.21 -3.85 -1.22
CA SER A 380 16.37 -4.08 0.22
C SER A 380 15.61 -3.05 1.06
N GLY A 381 15.47 -1.81 0.58
CA GLY A 381 14.68 -0.76 1.20
C GLY A 381 13.17 -1.08 1.31
N TYR A 382 12.65 -1.91 0.39
CA TYR A 382 11.24 -2.34 0.43
C TYR A 382 10.99 -3.59 1.30
N LEU A 383 12.03 -4.33 1.71
CA LEU A 383 11.92 -5.60 2.43
C LEU A 383 12.04 -5.45 3.96
N GLY A 384 11.51 -4.37 4.51
CA GLY A 384 11.46 -4.14 5.95
C GLY A 384 10.62 -5.18 6.71
N ILE A 385 10.81 -5.25 8.04
CA ILE A 385 10.09 -6.20 8.93
C ILE A 385 8.56 -6.06 8.80
N ARG A 386 8.08 -4.85 8.57
CA ARG A 386 6.66 -4.55 8.39
C ARG A 386 6.12 -5.10 7.06
N THR A 387 6.87 -4.96 5.98
CA THR A 387 6.51 -5.56 4.67
C THR A 387 6.41 -7.08 4.78
N LEU A 388 7.38 -7.72 5.44
CA LEU A 388 7.35 -9.15 5.71
C LEU A 388 6.15 -9.54 6.58
N PHE A 389 5.85 -8.76 7.62
CA PHE A 389 4.67 -9.00 8.46
C PHE A 389 3.37 -8.94 7.64
N VAL A 390 3.15 -7.87 6.86
CA VAL A 390 1.94 -7.69 6.03
C VAL A 390 1.81 -8.81 5.01
N PHE A 391 2.91 -9.18 4.36
CA PHE A 391 2.94 -10.30 3.41
C PHE A 391 2.54 -11.62 4.10
N PHE A 392 3.23 -12.03 5.17
CA PHE A 392 2.95 -13.30 5.85
C PHE A 392 1.59 -13.29 6.53
N TRP A 393 1.17 -12.16 7.07
CA TRP A 393 -0.16 -12.01 7.65
C TRP A 393 -1.26 -12.27 6.62
N SER A 394 -1.14 -11.77 5.41
CA SER A 394 -2.13 -11.97 4.35
C SER A 394 -2.00 -13.33 3.65
N PHE A 395 -0.81 -13.92 3.62
CA PHE A 395 -0.50 -15.17 2.93
C PHE A 395 -0.82 -16.44 3.75
N LEU A 396 -0.46 -16.47 5.06
CA LEU A 396 -0.51 -17.68 5.86
C LEU A 396 -1.92 -18.27 6.06
N PRO A 397 -3.00 -17.51 6.31
CA PRO A 397 -4.33 -18.10 6.51
C PRO A 397 -4.86 -18.88 5.31
N PRO A 398 -4.82 -18.36 4.06
CA PRO A 398 -5.24 -19.15 2.91
C PRO A 398 -4.29 -20.32 2.61
N ALA A 399 -2.98 -20.18 2.85
CA ALA A 399 -2.03 -21.28 2.72
C ALA A 399 -2.33 -22.42 3.71
N ALA A 400 -2.65 -22.08 4.96
CA ALA A 400 -3.09 -23.04 5.97
C ALA A 400 -4.40 -23.73 5.57
N ALA A 401 -5.37 -22.98 5.03
CA ALA A 401 -6.62 -23.57 4.53
C ALA A 401 -6.38 -24.59 3.40
N LEU A 402 -5.43 -24.30 2.49
CA LEU A 402 -4.99 -25.26 1.45
C LEU A 402 -4.36 -26.52 2.04
N CYS A 403 -3.49 -26.40 3.02
CA CYS A 403 -2.88 -27.53 3.73
C CYS A 403 -3.93 -28.40 4.42
N LEU A 404 -4.90 -27.77 5.11
CA LEU A 404 -6.01 -28.47 5.78
C LEU A 404 -6.94 -29.18 4.79
N MET A 405 -7.25 -28.55 3.65
CA MET A 405 -7.98 -29.17 2.55
C MET A 405 -7.24 -30.42 2.02
N ALA A 406 -5.92 -30.30 1.88
CA ALA A 406 -5.08 -31.40 1.44
C ALA A 406 -5.06 -32.60 2.42
N GLY A 407 -5.16 -32.37 3.72
CA GLY A 407 -5.25 -33.39 4.77
C GLY A 407 -6.57 -34.16 4.77
N SER A 408 -7.68 -33.46 4.59
CA SER A 408 -9.05 -34.04 4.64
C SER A 408 -9.26 -35.16 3.61
N ASP A 409 -8.69 -35.03 2.43
CA ASP A 409 -8.85 -36.03 1.39
C ASP A 409 -8.00 -37.30 1.62
N ARG A 410 -6.88 -37.20 2.33
CA ARG A 410 -6.08 -38.38 2.72
C ARG A 410 -6.85 -39.30 3.65
N THR A 411 -7.56 -38.73 4.60
CA THR A 411 -8.42 -39.48 5.53
C THR A 411 -9.59 -40.15 4.81
N LYS A 412 -10.23 -39.45 3.86
CA LYS A 412 -11.28 -40.02 3.01
C LYS A 412 -10.78 -41.13 2.10
N ALA A 413 -9.61 -40.99 1.50
CA ALA A 413 -8.98 -42.01 0.65
C ALA A 413 -8.65 -43.28 1.45
N ALA A 414 -8.12 -43.12 2.67
CA ALA A 414 -7.86 -44.26 3.56
C ALA A 414 -9.13 -44.99 3.96
N HIS A 415 -10.21 -44.25 4.24
CA HIS A 415 -11.52 -44.86 4.58
C HIS A 415 -12.16 -45.58 3.40
N THR A 416 -11.98 -45.07 2.17
CA THR A 416 -12.49 -45.71 0.94
C THR A 416 -11.65 -46.92 0.56
N ALA A 417 -10.36 -46.95 0.89
CA ALA A 417 -9.51 -48.10 0.65
C ALA A 417 -9.92 -49.35 1.47
N ALA A 418 -10.55 -49.14 2.61
CA ALA A 418 -11.04 -50.23 3.50
C ALA A 418 -12.39 -50.83 3.12
N LEU A 419 -13.03 -50.35 2.01
CA LEU A 419 -14.37 -50.84 1.60
C LEU A 419 -14.28 -52.02 0.62
N PRO A 420 -15.33 -52.92 0.55
CA PRO A 420 -15.43 -53.98 -0.41
C PRO A 420 -15.41 -53.45 -1.87
N VAL A 421 -14.82 -54.24 -2.79
CA VAL A 421 -14.52 -53.83 -4.15
C VAL A 421 -15.72 -53.24 -4.91
N GLN A 422 -16.92 -53.88 -4.77
CA GLN A 422 -18.14 -53.42 -5.45
C GLN A 422 -18.66 -52.07 -4.93
N GLN A 423 -18.54 -51.81 -3.63
CA GLN A 423 -18.87 -50.52 -3.03
C GLN A 423 -17.84 -49.45 -3.34
N LYS A 424 -16.57 -49.87 -3.49
CA LYS A 424 -15.46 -49.04 -3.91
C LYS A 424 -15.67 -48.50 -5.33
N LEU A 425 -16.02 -49.35 -6.30
CA LEU A 425 -16.29 -48.93 -7.70
C LEU A 425 -17.47 -47.96 -7.81
N SER A 426 -18.63 -48.28 -7.18
CA SER A 426 -19.82 -47.44 -7.20
C SER A 426 -19.59 -46.08 -6.55
N ARG A 427 -18.88 -46.05 -5.41
CA ARG A 427 -18.51 -44.77 -4.72
C ARG A 427 -17.49 -44.01 -5.55
N THR A 428 -16.48 -44.67 -6.15
CA THR A 428 -15.46 -43.98 -6.95
C THR A 428 -16.05 -43.28 -8.17
N PHE A 429 -17.02 -43.93 -8.86
CA PHE A 429 -17.72 -43.34 -10.01
C PHE A 429 -18.65 -42.20 -9.61
N LYS A 430 -19.46 -42.34 -8.56
CA LYS A 430 -20.34 -41.26 -8.05
C LYS A 430 -19.53 -40.10 -7.50
N ASP A 431 -18.43 -40.38 -6.79
CA ASP A 431 -17.54 -39.38 -6.25
C ASP A 431 -16.75 -38.65 -7.35
N ALA A 432 -16.31 -39.35 -8.39
CA ALA A 432 -15.60 -38.75 -9.53
C ALA A 432 -16.52 -37.81 -10.33
N ALA A 433 -17.76 -38.22 -10.60
CA ALA A 433 -18.75 -37.40 -11.28
C ALA A 433 -19.16 -36.20 -10.44
N SER A 434 -19.39 -36.37 -9.12
CA SER A 434 -19.74 -35.24 -8.23
C SER A 434 -18.57 -34.27 -8.01
N ARG A 435 -17.32 -34.76 -8.01
CA ARG A 435 -16.12 -33.93 -7.83
C ARG A 435 -15.82 -33.02 -9.03
N ARG A 436 -16.26 -33.39 -10.25
CA ARG A 436 -16.02 -32.58 -11.46
C ARG A 436 -17.23 -31.82 -11.93
N LEU A 437 -18.41 -32.47 -11.95
CA LEU A 437 -19.63 -31.87 -12.50
C LEU A 437 -20.17 -30.72 -11.63
N ARG A 438 -20.27 -30.93 -10.30
CA ARG A 438 -20.75 -29.89 -9.39
C ARG A 438 -19.89 -28.62 -9.37
N PRO A 439 -18.55 -28.71 -9.23
CA PRO A 439 -17.70 -27.53 -9.34
C PRO A 439 -17.78 -26.86 -10.71
N ALA A 440 -17.82 -27.64 -11.80
CA ALA A 440 -17.95 -27.08 -13.15
C ALA A 440 -19.26 -26.30 -13.32
N LEU A 441 -20.39 -26.86 -12.89
CA LEU A 441 -21.69 -26.17 -12.92
C LEU A 441 -21.69 -24.93 -12.02
N ALA A 442 -21.09 -25.02 -10.84
CA ALA A 442 -20.94 -23.86 -9.94
C ALA A 442 -20.12 -22.75 -10.60
N SER A 443 -18.99 -23.10 -11.26
CA SER A 443 -18.18 -22.11 -11.99
C SER A 443 -18.96 -21.44 -13.12
N VAL A 444 -19.71 -22.22 -13.91
CA VAL A 444 -20.55 -21.67 -14.99
C VAL A 444 -21.63 -20.73 -14.42
N SER A 445 -22.28 -21.12 -13.32
CA SER A 445 -23.28 -20.27 -12.66
C SER A 445 -22.68 -18.98 -12.12
N LEU A 446 -21.47 -19.04 -11.53
CA LEU A 446 -20.74 -17.87 -11.05
C LEU A 446 -20.30 -16.95 -12.19
N LEU A 447 -19.82 -17.49 -13.30
CA LEU A 447 -19.48 -16.71 -14.50
C LEU A 447 -20.72 -16.06 -15.12
N ALA A 448 -21.86 -16.75 -15.15
CA ALA A 448 -23.13 -16.19 -15.59
C ALA A 448 -23.59 -15.05 -14.66
N ALA A 449 -23.50 -15.23 -13.35
CA ALA A 449 -23.79 -14.19 -12.36
C ALA A 449 -22.88 -12.96 -12.54
N MET A 450 -21.57 -13.19 -12.77
CA MET A 450 -20.62 -12.13 -13.08
C MET A 450 -21.00 -11.35 -14.34
N GLY A 451 -21.35 -12.08 -15.42
CA GLY A 451 -21.84 -11.47 -16.67
C GLY A 451 -23.11 -10.65 -16.44
N THR A 452 -24.05 -11.14 -15.64
CA THR A 452 -25.27 -10.42 -15.28
C THR A 452 -24.97 -9.12 -14.51
N VAL A 453 -24.08 -9.17 -13.52
CA VAL A 453 -23.68 -7.97 -12.73
C VAL A 453 -23.00 -6.95 -13.63
N LEU A 454 -22.12 -7.36 -14.54
CA LEU A 454 -21.46 -6.47 -15.49
C LEU A 454 -22.48 -5.83 -16.46
N LEU A 455 -23.40 -6.61 -17.01
CA LEU A 455 -24.41 -6.10 -17.96
C LEU A 455 -25.41 -5.15 -17.29
N THR A 456 -25.91 -5.50 -16.12
CA THR A 456 -26.90 -4.68 -15.37
C THR A 456 -26.31 -3.39 -14.80
N ASN A 457 -24.98 -3.33 -14.62
CA ASN A 457 -24.27 -2.17 -14.09
C ASN A 457 -23.26 -1.58 -15.09
N TYR A 458 -23.40 -1.92 -16.39
CA TYR A 458 -22.43 -1.54 -17.43
C TYR A 458 -22.13 -0.04 -17.44
N GLN A 459 -23.16 0.83 -17.35
CA GLN A 459 -22.98 2.28 -17.38
C GLN A 459 -22.13 2.79 -16.21
N ILE A 460 -22.33 2.25 -15.00
CA ILE A 460 -21.58 2.62 -13.81
C ILE A 460 -20.13 2.13 -13.93
N PHE A 461 -19.92 0.88 -14.36
CA PHE A 461 -18.56 0.36 -14.60
C PHE A 461 -17.85 1.11 -15.71
N ALA A 462 -18.52 1.39 -16.82
CA ALA A 462 -17.93 2.13 -17.92
C ALA A 462 -17.57 3.56 -17.50
N GLY A 463 -18.41 4.22 -16.70
CA GLY A 463 -18.12 5.53 -16.11
C GLY A 463 -16.93 5.47 -15.16
N ALA A 464 -16.93 4.54 -14.21
CA ALA A 464 -15.85 4.36 -13.25
C ALA A 464 -14.50 4.05 -13.93
N VAL A 465 -14.47 3.14 -14.91
CA VAL A 465 -13.25 2.81 -15.67
C VAL A 465 -12.79 3.95 -16.58
N ARG A 466 -13.69 4.85 -17.03
CA ARG A 466 -13.30 6.06 -17.75
C ARG A 466 -12.70 7.11 -16.81
N SER A 467 -13.25 7.24 -15.61
CA SER A 467 -12.76 8.16 -14.58
C SER A 467 -11.43 7.65 -13.98
N ASP A 468 -11.34 6.34 -13.75
CA ASP A 468 -10.15 5.71 -13.20
C ASP A 468 -9.81 4.41 -13.96
N ARG A 469 -8.86 4.51 -14.88
CA ARG A 469 -8.39 3.37 -15.69
C ARG A 469 -7.63 2.33 -14.85
N SER A 470 -7.19 2.66 -13.61
CA SER A 470 -6.50 1.72 -12.71
C SER A 470 -7.39 0.57 -12.27
N LEU A 471 -8.72 0.79 -12.25
CA LEU A 471 -9.70 -0.24 -11.88
C LEU A 471 -9.57 -1.54 -12.70
N ARG A 472 -9.02 -1.45 -13.93
CA ARG A 472 -8.75 -2.65 -14.77
C ARG A 472 -7.70 -3.58 -14.17
N TYR A 473 -6.80 -3.04 -13.35
CA TYR A 473 -5.65 -3.77 -12.78
C TYR A 473 -5.87 -4.09 -11.29
N GLN A 474 -7.07 -3.87 -10.78
CA GLN A 474 -7.35 -4.00 -9.35
C GLN A 474 -8.04 -5.34 -8.97
N LEU A 475 -8.25 -6.26 -9.92
CA LEU A 475 -8.74 -7.60 -9.59
C LEU A 475 -7.58 -8.48 -9.10
N VAL A 476 -7.29 -8.41 -7.82
CA VAL A 476 -6.22 -9.18 -7.16
C VAL A 476 -6.72 -10.61 -6.87
N PRO A 477 -5.92 -11.65 -7.14
CA PRO A 477 -4.50 -11.69 -7.54
C PRO A 477 -4.26 -11.75 -9.07
N VAL A 478 -5.29 -11.74 -9.88
CA VAL A 478 -5.19 -11.96 -11.34
C VAL A 478 -4.42 -10.83 -12.02
N SER A 479 -4.56 -9.60 -11.53
CA SER A 479 -3.87 -8.42 -12.07
C SER A 479 -2.35 -8.57 -12.06
N LEU A 480 -1.75 -8.97 -10.94
CA LEU A 480 -0.30 -9.16 -10.86
C LEU A 480 0.18 -10.29 -11.78
N VAL A 481 -0.55 -11.42 -11.81
CA VAL A 481 -0.19 -12.54 -12.69
C VAL A 481 -0.28 -12.12 -14.15
N SER A 482 -1.35 -11.42 -14.54
CA SER A 482 -1.51 -10.93 -15.91
C SER A 482 -0.47 -9.87 -16.27
N ALA A 483 -0.14 -8.98 -15.36
CA ALA A 483 0.90 -7.97 -15.54
C ALA A 483 2.27 -8.62 -15.72
N LEU A 484 2.61 -9.61 -14.88
CA LEU A 484 3.86 -10.37 -14.99
C LEU A 484 3.95 -11.15 -16.31
N VAL A 485 2.89 -11.86 -16.70
CA VAL A 485 2.83 -12.58 -17.97
C VAL A 485 3.00 -11.61 -19.14
N ASN A 486 2.29 -10.48 -19.15
CA ASN A 486 2.44 -9.44 -20.16
C ASN A 486 3.87 -8.93 -20.25
N THR A 487 4.47 -8.59 -19.09
CA THR A 487 5.85 -8.10 -19.04
C THR A 487 6.83 -9.15 -19.58
N VAL A 488 6.73 -10.41 -19.12
CA VAL A 488 7.63 -11.48 -19.57
C VAL A 488 7.44 -11.81 -21.05
N MET A 489 6.19 -11.87 -21.54
CA MET A 489 5.94 -12.22 -22.96
C MET A 489 6.26 -11.10 -23.94
N HIS A 490 6.14 -9.84 -23.52
CA HIS A 490 6.39 -8.69 -24.41
C HIS A 490 7.80 -8.11 -24.26
N ASP A 491 8.43 -8.22 -23.08
CA ASP A 491 9.77 -7.71 -22.81
C ASP A 491 10.85 -8.82 -22.91
N ALA A 492 10.46 -10.09 -22.97
CA ALA A 492 11.37 -11.25 -23.15
C ALA A 492 11.93 -11.37 -24.58
N SER A 493 11.79 -10.35 -25.40
CA SER A 493 12.55 -10.30 -26.66
C SER A 493 14.04 -10.17 -26.30
N PRO A 494 14.92 -11.08 -26.77
CA PRO A 494 16.34 -11.09 -26.43
C PRO A 494 17.16 -9.93 -27.06
N ASP A 495 16.54 -8.84 -27.35
CA ASP A 495 17.01 -7.78 -28.25
C ASP A 495 17.53 -6.52 -27.56
N ARG A 496 18.20 -6.64 -26.43
CA ARG A 496 18.96 -5.51 -25.84
C ARG A 496 20.14 -5.06 -26.71
N ALA A 497 20.45 -5.78 -27.77
CA ALA A 497 21.51 -5.47 -28.73
C ALA A 497 20.98 -5.15 -30.15
N ARG A 498 19.68 -4.94 -30.35
CA ARG A 498 19.17 -4.52 -31.65
C ARG A 498 19.68 -3.13 -31.98
N LEU A 499 20.26 -3.01 -33.17
CA LEU A 499 20.47 -1.72 -33.82
C LEU A 499 19.12 -1.01 -33.88
N ARG A 500 19.06 0.16 -33.25
CA ARG A 500 17.83 0.98 -33.26
C ARG A 500 17.53 1.35 -34.71
N LEU A 501 16.23 1.44 -35.01
CA LEU A 501 15.79 1.89 -36.33
C LEU A 501 16.24 3.32 -36.56
N VAL A 502 16.96 3.51 -37.62
CA VAL A 502 17.38 4.83 -38.09
C VAL A 502 16.15 5.62 -38.51
N THR A 503 15.87 6.71 -37.82
CA THR A 503 14.70 7.57 -38.04
C THR A 503 14.97 8.75 -38.96
N ASP A 504 16.22 9.15 -39.04
CA ASP A 504 16.73 10.16 -40.00
C ASP A 504 17.96 9.62 -40.75
N SER A 505 17.89 9.56 -42.06
CA SER A 505 18.99 9.04 -42.87
C SER A 505 20.24 9.91 -42.80
N HIS A 506 20.09 11.23 -42.65
CA HIS A 506 21.21 12.21 -42.76
C HIS A 506 21.04 13.41 -41.80
N PRO A 507 21.08 13.21 -40.46
CA PRO A 507 21.10 14.34 -39.55
C PRO A 507 22.43 15.12 -39.74
N GLN A 508 22.34 16.43 -39.78
CA GLN A 508 23.50 17.27 -40.09
C GLN A 508 23.70 18.39 -39.07
N LEU A 509 24.91 18.54 -38.62
CA LEU A 509 25.30 19.71 -37.84
C LEU A 509 25.45 20.91 -38.80
N ALA A 510 24.54 21.87 -38.69
CA ALA A 510 24.49 23.06 -39.54
C ALA A 510 25.34 24.21 -38.99
N ARG A 511 26.18 23.94 -38.01
CA ARG A 511 26.96 24.93 -37.26
C ARG A 511 28.43 24.52 -37.14
N THR A 512 29.33 25.50 -37.18
CA THR A 512 30.74 25.35 -36.84
C THR A 512 31.03 26.09 -35.55
N TYR A 513 31.88 25.53 -34.73
CA TYR A 513 32.26 26.10 -33.44
C TYR A 513 33.69 26.68 -33.51
N ALA A 514 33.84 27.92 -33.05
CA ALA A 514 35.14 28.61 -33.08
C ALA A 514 36.01 28.18 -31.88
N LYS A 515 35.39 27.87 -30.75
CA LYS A 515 36.05 27.40 -29.51
C LYS A 515 35.60 25.97 -29.21
N PRO A 516 36.37 25.26 -28.38
CA PRO A 516 35.85 24.04 -27.74
C PRO A 516 34.47 24.30 -27.11
N THR A 517 33.52 23.44 -27.41
CA THR A 517 32.13 23.65 -26.98
C THR A 517 31.55 22.38 -26.34
N ILE A 518 30.95 22.54 -25.18
CA ILE A 518 30.24 21.46 -24.48
C ILE A 518 28.80 21.85 -24.16
N PHE A 519 27.87 20.94 -24.38
CA PHE A 519 26.51 21.06 -23.92
C PHE A 519 26.23 19.94 -22.92
N VAL A 520 25.79 20.31 -21.70
CA VAL A 520 25.56 19.38 -20.61
C VAL A 520 24.06 19.18 -20.47
N VAL A 521 23.60 17.93 -20.51
CA VAL A 521 22.21 17.54 -20.25
C VAL A 521 22.18 16.78 -18.93
N VAL A 522 21.69 17.44 -17.89
CA VAL A 522 21.53 16.83 -16.57
C VAL A 522 20.12 16.28 -16.46
N VAL A 523 20.02 14.98 -16.41
CA VAL A 523 18.75 14.27 -16.16
C VAL A 523 18.61 14.09 -14.66
N GLY A 524 17.68 14.83 -14.07
CA GLY A 524 17.31 14.69 -12.64
C GLY A 524 16.42 13.50 -12.44
N GLU A 525 16.38 12.99 -11.22
CA GLU A 525 15.59 11.84 -10.79
C GLU A 525 14.64 12.26 -9.68
N THR A 526 13.34 11.98 -9.84
CA THR A 526 12.26 12.20 -8.86
C THR A 526 12.10 13.63 -8.31
N THR A 527 12.72 14.66 -8.92
CA THR A 527 12.57 16.05 -8.48
C THR A 527 11.21 16.61 -8.91
N ARG A 528 10.31 16.86 -7.96
CA ARG A 528 8.96 17.38 -8.25
C ARG A 528 8.87 18.91 -8.13
N SER A 529 8.08 19.55 -8.98
CA SER A 529 7.85 21.00 -8.94
C SER A 529 7.29 21.49 -7.61
N LYS A 530 6.49 20.67 -6.94
CA LYS A 530 5.84 21.00 -5.65
C LYS A 530 6.82 21.32 -4.52
N ASN A 531 8.04 20.78 -4.54
CA ASN A 531 9.10 21.03 -3.57
C ASN A 531 10.25 21.85 -4.16
N TRP A 532 10.04 22.49 -5.32
CA TRP A 532 11.00 23.34 -5.99
C TRP A 532 10.71 24.82 -5.70
N SER A 533 11.60 25.53 -4.98
CA SER A 533 11.30 26.91 -4.52
C SER A 533 10.96 27.88 -5.66
N PRO A 534 11.56 27.83 -6.87
CA PRO A 534 11.13 28.67 -7.98
C PRO A 534 9.72 28.38 -8.53
N ALA A 535 9.13 27.26 -8.17
CA ALA A 535 7.73 26.94 -8.46
C ALA A 535 6.74 27.42 -7.36
N GLY A 536 7.22 28.22 -6.40
CA GLY A 536 6.40 28.78 -5.32
C GLY A 536 6.38 27.94 -4.03
N TYR A 537 7.29 26.98 -3.88
CA TYR A 537 7.43 26.26 -2.61
C TYR A 537 8.00 27.16 -1.52
N MET A 538 7.43 27.09 -0.31
CA MET A 538 7.76 28.01 0.78
C MET A 538 9.17 27.81 1.38
N ARG A 539 9.75 26.62 1.26
CA ARG A 539 11.12 26.33 1.71
C ARG A 539 12.11 26.65 0.61
N ASP A 540 13.27 27.14 0.99
CA ASP A 540 14.35 27.45 0.04
C ASP A 540 15.12 26.18 -0.32
N THR A 541 14.55 25.41 -1.21
CA THR A 541 15.10 24.11 -1.64
C THR A 541 15.93 24.20 -2.93
N ALA A 542 15.82 25.30 -3.69
CA ALA A 542 16.44 25.40 -5.03
C ALA A 542 17.02 26.78 -5.34
N ASN A 543 18.15 27.09 -4.72
CA ASN A 543 18.89 28.37 -4.91
C ASN A 543 19.50 28.53 -6.31
N VAL A 544 19.75 27.43 -7.03
CA VAL A 544 20.35 27.48 -8.37
C VAL A 544 19.55 28.34 -9.34
N ALA A 545 18.23 28.30 -9.25
CA ALA A 545 17.35 29.07 -10.15
C ALA A 545 17.26 30.57 -9.79
N ALA A 546 17.67 30.97 -8.58
CA ALA A 546 17.74 32.36 -8.16
C ALA A 546 18.96 33.09 -8.72
N ASN A 547 19.94 32.37 -9.30
CA ASN A 547 21.16 32.97 -9.85
C ASN A 547 20.85 33.64 -11.20
N SER A 548 21.48 34.80 -11.42
CA SER A 548 21.38 35.57 -12.68
C SER A 548 21.83 34.72 -13.87
N GLY A 549 21.02 34.69 -14.93
CA GLY A 549 21.32 33.99 -16.18
C GLY A 549 20.67 32.61 -16.35
N VAL A 550 19.94 32.11 -15.35
CA VAL A 550 19.17 30.86 -15.49
C VAL A 550 17.78 31.16 -16.09
N ILE A 551 17.42 30.42 -17.14
CA ILE A 551 16.09 30.43 -17.75
C ILE A 551 15.31 29.27 -17.14
N SER A 552 14.33 29.54 -16.30
CA SER A 552 13.59 28.53 -15.49
C SER A 552 12.21 28.26 -16.06
N PHE A 553 11.86 26.98 -16.16
CA PHE A 553 10.52 26.44 -16.39
C PHE A 553 10.16 25.62 -15.16
N PRO A 554 9.56 26.26 -14.15
CA PRO A 554 9.36 25.61 -12.84
C PRO A 554 8.31 24.50 -12.88
N LEU A 555 7.50 24.45 -13.94
CA LEU A 555 6.44 23.46 -14.14
C LEU A 555 6.49 22.90 -15.56
N VAL A 556 6.91 21.65 -15.70
CA VAL A 556 6.94 20.87 -16.93
C VAL A 556 6.21 19.55 -16.71
N THR A 557 5.43 19.11 -17.68
CA THR A 557 4.73 17.82 -17.58
C THR A 557 5.64 16.68 -18.05
N ALA A 558 5.95 15.77 -17.15
CA ALA A 558 6.78 14.60 -17.41
C ALA A 558 6.10 13.59 -18.35
N CYS A 559 6.90 12.87 -19.11
CA CYS A 559 6.46 11.85 -20.06
C CYS A 559 5.96 10.56 -19.39
N GLY A 560 6.37 10.33 -18.16
CA GLY A 560 6.03 9.17 -17.35
C GLY A 560 6.06 9.48 -15.86
N THR A 561 5.71 8.48 -15.06
CA THR A 561 5.75 8.51 -13.59
C THR A 561 6.86 7.64 -13.03
N SER A 562 7.74 7.12 -13.88
CA SER A 562 8.89 6.30 -13.54
C SER A 562 9.97 6.44 -14.59
N THR A 563 11.22 6.27 -14.20
CA THR A 563 12.41 6.39 -15.07
C THR A 563 12.31 5.47 -16.29
N ASP A 564 11.85 4.22 -16.11
CA ASP A 564 11.71 3.23 -17.20
C ASP A 564 10.74 3.67 -18.31
N VAL A 565 9.77 4.52 -17.98
CA VAL A 565 8.80 5.08 -18.92
C VAL A 565 9.23 6.48 -19.38
N SER A 566 9.59 7.35 -18.46
CA SER A 566 9.79 8.76 -18.72
C SER A 566 11.08 9.03 -19.47
N LEU A 567 12.20 8.44 -19.06
CA LEU A 567 13.50 8.68 -19.66
C LEU A 567 13.56 8.30 -21.16
N PRO A 568 13.14 7.10 -21.60
CA PRO A 568 13.06 6.79 -23.03
C PRO A 568 12.10 7.70 -23.80
N CYS A 569 10.99 8.09 -23.18
CA CYS A 569 9.98 8.91 -23.81
C CYS A 569 10.46 10.36 -24.03
N MET A 570 11.07 10.99 -23.02
CA MET A 570 11.58 12.38 -23.12
C MET A 570 12.74 12.53 -24.09
N MET A 571 13.49 11.45 -24.34
CA MET A 571 14.58 11.42 -25.30
C MET A 571 14.14 10.96 -26.70
N SER A 572 12.84 10.68 -26.90
CA SER A 572 12.28 10.22 -28.16
C SER A 572 11.62 11.36 -28.94
N ARG A 573 11.64 11.27 -30.28
CA ARG A 573 10.86 12.13 -31.17
C ARG A 573 9.36 11.94 -31.10
N ILE A 574 8.90 10.83 -30.51
CA ILE A 574 7.48 10.42 -30.44
C ILE A 574 6.76 11.17 -29.32
N GLY A 575 7.40 11.28 -28.14
CA GLY A 575 6.82 11.94 -27.00
C GLY A 575 5.65 11.19 -26.34
N ARG A 576 4.86 11.90 -25.53
CA ARG A 576 3.75 11.36 -24.75
C ARG A 576 2.43 11.38 -25.51
N SER A 577 2.20 12.36 -26.36
CA SER A 577 0.96 12.49 -27.13
C SER A 577 0.71 11.28 -28.04
N ASP A 578 1.76 10.75 -28.64
CA ASP A 578 1.74 9.59 -29.54
C ASP A 578 2.40 8.36 -28.92
N TYR A 579 2.37 8.23 -27.58
CA TYR A 579 3.14 7.26 -26.83
C TYR A 579 2.94 5.82 -27.33
N ASP A 580 4.00 5.26 -27.90
CA ASP A 580 4.14 3.84 -28.24
C ASP A 580 5.48 3.33 -27.72
N ARG A 581 5.46 2.59 -26.60
CA ARG A 581 6.66 2.06 -25.97
C ARG A 581 7.56 1.26 -26.91
N LYS A 582 6.94 0.44 -27.79
CA LYS A 582 7.72 -0.37 -28.75
C LYS A 582 8.51 0.51 -29.71
N ARG A 583 7.86 1.52 -30.26
CA ARG A 583 8.51 2.46 -31.16
C ARG A 583 9.60 3.25 -30.43
N ILE A 584 9.29 3.79 -29.25
CA ILE A 584 10.24 4.57 -28.43
C ILE A 584 11.52 3.77 -28.16
N LEU A 585 11.41 2.50 -27.80
CA LEU A 585 12.58 1.66 -27.48
C LEU A 585 13.32 1.14 -28.71
N ASN A 586 12.68 1.06 -29.85
CA ASN A 586 13.26 0.51 -31.10
C ASN A 586 13.77 1.61 -32.06
N GLU A 587 13.32 2.85 -31.92
CA GLU A 587 13.80 3.99 -32.71
C GLU A 587 14.99 4.70 -32.03
N GLU A 588 15.78 5.44 -32.82
CA GLU A 588 16.87 6.27 -32.30
C GLU A 588 16.38 7.28 -31.28
N ALA A 589 17.12 7.43 -30.19
CA ALA A 589 16.91 8.47 -29.20
C ALA A 589 17.73 9.72 -29.51
N LEU A 590 17.50 10.80 -28.77
CA LEU A 590 18.25 12.07 -28.94
C LEU A 590 19.76 11.89 -28.92
N PRO A 591 20.38 11.10 -28.00
CA PRO A 591 21.83 10.88 -28.03
C PRO A 591 22.33 10.29 -29.36
N ASP A 592 21.60 9.34 -29.94
CA ASP A 592 21.96 8.69 -31.20
C ASP A 592 21.98 9.69 -32.36
N ILE A 593 20.93 10.53 -32.47
CA ILE A 593 20.80 11.55 -33.51
C ILE A 593 21.93 12.60 -33.41
N LEU A 594 22.22 13.06 -32.17
CA LEU A 594 23.29 14.02 -31.93
C LEU A 594 24.68 13.45 -32.34
N GLN A 595 24.94 12.19 -31.97
CA GLN A 595 26.20 11.53 -32.36
C GLN A 595 26.33 11.40 -33.88
N ARG A 596 25.26 11.02 -34.57
CA ARG A 596 25.26 10.89 -36.05
C ARG A 596 25.33 12.24 -36.75
N ALA A 597 24.80 13.30 -36.12
CA ALA A 597 24.91 14.65 -36.63
C ALA A 597 26.35 15.22 -36.56
N GLY A 598 27.24 14.60 -35.79
CA GLY A 598 28.64 14.98 -35.69
C GLY A 598 29.13 15.42 -34.32
N TYR A 599 28.30 15.40 -33.32
CA TYR A 599 28.73 15.62 -31.92
C TYR A 599 29.55 14.45 -31.38
N GLU A 600 30.44 14.71 -30.43
CA GLU A 600 30.91 13.67 -29.50
C GLU A 600 29.91 13.59 -28.39
N VAL A 601 29.25 12.42 -28.25
CA VAL A 601 28.21 12.19 -27.23
C VAL A 601 28.74 11.21 -26.20
N GLN A 602 28.52 11.49 -24.92
CA GLN A 602 28.85 10.59 -23.81
C GLN A 602 27.72 10.60 -22.77
N TRP A 603 27.41 9.42 -22.22
CA TRP A 603 26.47 9.25 -21.12
C TRP A 603 27.23 8.81 -19.85
N ILE A 604 27.01 9.50 -18.73
CA ILE A 604 27.52 9.14 -17.41
C ILE A 604 26.34 8.93 -16.48
N ASP A 605 26.28 7.76 -15.89
CA ASP A 605 25.14 7.29 -15.09
C ASP A 605 25.51 7.17 -13.63
N ASN A 606 24.79 7.87 -12.75
CA ASN A 606 24.88 7.72 -11.29
C ASN A 606 23.62 7.03 -10.72
N GLN A 607 22.83 6.43 -11.60
CA GLN A 607 21.57 5.74 -11.27
C GLN A 607 21.65 4.28 -11.76
N SER A 608 20.55 3.59 -11.90
CA SER A 608 20.44 2.18 -12.33
C SER A 608 20.45 1.98 -13.85
N GLY A 609 21.15 2.84 -14.60
CA GLY A 609 21.34 2.75 -16.04
C GLY A 609 20.37 3.60 -16.87
N CYS A 610 20.71 3.83 -18.13
CA CYS A 610 20.03 4.75 -19.04
C CYS A 610 18.72 4.20 -19.67
N LYS A 611 18.19 3.13 -19.20
CA LYS A 611 16.94 2.48 -19.70
C LYS A 611 16.91 2.31 -21.23
N GLY A 612 18.08 2.05 -21.82
CA GLY A 612 18.27 1.84 -23.26
C GLY A 612 18.55 3.10 -24.08
N VAL A 613 18.39 4.30 -23.54
CA VAL A 613 18.58 5.58 -24.28
C VAL A 613 20.02 5.75 -24.79
N CYS A 614 20.99 5.27 -24.04
CA CYS A 614 22.42 5.42 -24.34
C CYS A 614 23.04 4.23 -25.11
N ASN A 615 22.24 3.28 -25.60
CA ASN A 615 22.77 2.05 -26.22
C ASN A 615 23.61 2.32 -27.48
N GLY A 616 23.39 3.43 -28.19
CA GLY A 616 24.12 3.80 -29.39
C GLY A 616 25.31 4.77 -29.18
N VAL A 617 25.56 5.16 -27.92
CA VAL A 617 26.61 6.13 -27.56
C VAL A 617 27.52 5.59 -26.46
N PRO A 618 28.78 6.06 -26.34
CA PRO A 618 29.64 5.72 -25.20
C PRO A 618 28.98 6.04 -23.88
N SER A 619 28.85 5.03 -22.99
CA SER A 619 28.24 5.18 -21.70
C SER A 619 29.07 4.50 -20.61
N ARG A 620 29.00 5.02 -19.38
CA ARG A 620 29.58 4.42 -18.18
C ARG A 620 28.86 4.83 -16.93
N THR A 621 28.94 4.01 -15.90
CA THR A 621 28.50 4.33 -14.53
C THR A 621 29.59 5.13 -13.82
N THR A 622 29.22 5.92 -12.83
CA THR A 622 30.15 6.58 -11.90
C THR A 622 30.98 5.55 -11.12
N ASP A 623 32.17 5.96 -10.73
CA ASP A 623 33.14 5.08 -10.09
C ASP A 623 33.62 5.69 -8.76
N ALA A 624 33.47 4.95 -7.67
CA ALA A 624 33.94 5.33 -6.34
C ALA A 624 35.43 5.65 -6.28
N ARG A 625 36.24 5.14 -7.21
CA ARG A 625 37.68 5.46 -7.32
C ARG A 625 37.94 6.90 -7.73
N LEU A 626 36.98 7.60 -8.34
CA LEU A 626 37.14 9.00 -8.72
C LEU A 626 37.16 9.91 -7.48
N ASP A 627 36.26 9.70 -6.54
CA ASP A 627 36.28 10.35 -5.24
C ASP A 627 35.58 9.45 -4.20
N PRO A 628 36.36 8.68 -3.40
CA PRO A 628 35.80 7.78 -2.39
C PRO A 628 34.96 8.49 -1.31
N THR A 629 35.19 9.80 -1.09
CA THR A 629 34.42 10.56 -0.09
C THR A 629 32.99 10.84 -0.52
N LEU A 630 32.75 10.85 -1.84
CA LEU A 630 31.43 11.02 -2.44
C LEU A 630 30.70 9.70 -2.64
N CYS A 631 31.33 8.58 -2.36
CA CYS A 631 30.76 7.25 -2.62
C CYS A 631 30.81 6.36 -1.36
N PRO A 632 30.11 6.73 -0.28
CA PRO A 632 30.00 5.86 0.88
C PRO A 632 29.23 4.58 0.49
N ASP A 633 29.66 3.44 1.03
CA ASP A 633 28.99 2.14 0.87
C ASP A 633 28.75 1.68 -0.58
N GLY A 634 29.56 2.18 -1.52
CA GLY A 634 29.49 1.78 -2.94
C GLY A 634 28.47 2.52 -3.81
N SER A 635 27.64 3.38 -3.22
CA SER A 635 26.74 4.31 -3.92
C SER A 635 27.30 5.72 -3.84
N CYS A 636 27.25 6.46 -4.96
CA CYS A 636 27.81 7.80 -4.99
C CYS A 636 26.73 8.89 -4.86
N TYR A 637 27.04 9.93 -4.07
CA TYR A 637 26.30 11.18 -4.11
C TYR A 637 26.47 11.87 -5.47
N ASP A 638 25.48 12.63 -5.91
CA ASP A 638 25.48 13.30 -7.23
C ASP A 638 26.60 14.34 -7.43
N GLY A 639 27.26 14.77 -6.36
CA GLY A 639 28.50 15.56 -6.45
C GLY A 639 29.62 14.90 -7.27
N ILE A 640 29.60 13.57 -7.43
CA ILE A 640 30.51 12.84 -8.31
C ILE A 640 30.36 13.26 -9.77
N LEU A 641 29.17 13.66 -10.21
CA LEU A 641 28.90 14.13 -11.57
C LEU A 641 29.56 15.50 -11.86
N VAL A 642 29.76 16.32 -10.80
CA VAL A 642 30.56 17.57 -10.93
C VAL A 642 32.02 17.22 -11.30
N LYS A 643 32.59 16.24 -10.62
CA LYS A 643 33.96 15.76 -10.92
C LYS A 643 34.10 15.21 -12.33
N GLU A 644 33.07 14.51 -12.80
CA GLU A 644 33.01 13.98 -14.14
C GLU A 644 32.94 15.09 -15.21
N LEU A 645 32.13 16.11 -14.94
CA LEU A 645 32.05 17.30 -15.77
C LEU A 645 33.42 18.05 -15.83
N GLU A 646 34.04 18.31 -14.66
CA GLU A 646 35.34 18.96 -14.56
C GLU A 646 36.40 18.23 -15.40
N ASN A 647 36.51 16.91 -15.26
CA ASN A 647 37.45 16.08 -16.01
C ASN A 647 37.18 16.11 -17.50
N LYS A 648 35.91 16.13 -17.93
CA LYS A 648 35.56 16.19 -19.35
C LYS A 648 35.92 17.55 -19.95
N VAL A 649 35.56 18.64 -19.29
CA VAL A 649 35.84 20.03 -19.74
C VAL A 649 37.34 20.29 -19.81
N ASN A 650 38.10 19.90 -18.78
CA ASN A 650 39.57 20.05 -18.77
C ASN A 650 40.20 19.33 -19.98
N ARG A 651 39.80 18.10 -20.26
CA ARG A 651 40.30 17.31 -21.40
C ARG A 651 39.99 17.97 -22.75
N ILE A 652 38.77 18.51 -22.90
CA ILE A 652 38.36 19.19 -24.14
C ILE A 652 39.21 20.45 -24.36
N ALA A 653 39.44 21.22 -23.31
CA ALA A 653 40.24 22.45 -23.35
C ALA A 653 41.72 22.15 -23.66
N GLU A 654 42.34 21.17 -23.00
CA GLU A 654 43.70 20.74 -23.22
C GLU A 654 43.96 20.26 -24.64
N GLN A 655 42.99 19.60 -25.26
CA GLN A 655 43.11 19.09 -26.63
C GLN A 655 42.75 20.10 -27.72
N ASP A 656 42.29 21.31 -27.36
CA ASP A 656 41.69 22.31 -28.28
C ASP A 656 40.73 21.68 -29.28
N THR A 657 39.90 20.76 -28.79
CA THR A 657 39.03 19.95 -29.61
C THR A 657 37.91 20.81 -30.19
N LYS A 658 37.90 20.99 -31.52
CA LYS A 658 36.82 21.71 -32.20
C LYS A 658 35.59 20.90 -32.51
N LYS A 659 35.62 19.60 -32.26
CA LYS A 659 34.43 18.74 -32.29
C LYS A 659 33.57 19.02 -31.07
N PRO A 660 32.33 19.48 -31.26
CA PRO A 660 31.49 19.83 -30.09
C PRO A 660 31.06 18.59 -29.34
N VAL A 661 30.87 18.73 -28.03
CA VAL A 661 30.54 17.62 -27.10
C VAL A 661 29.16 17.81 -26.54
N VAL A 662 28.38 16.71 -26.44
CA VAL A 662 27.17 16.65 -25.60
C VAL A 662 27.39 15.61 -24.53
N LEU A 663 27.33 16.05 -23.27
CA LEU A 663 27.51 15.22 -22.08
C LEU A 663 26.18 15.04 -21.36
N PHE A 664 25.69 13.81 -21.31
CA PHE A 664 24.53 13.45 -20.50
C PHE A 664 24.98 12.98 -19.13
N LEU A 665 24.44 13.58 -18.09
CA LEU A 665 24.69 13.26 -16.67
C LEU A 665 23.39 12.84 -16.05
N HIS A 666 23.27 11.58 -15.62
CA HIS A 666 22.07 11.03 -15.02
C HIS A 666 22.25 10.93 -13.51
N MET A 667 21.43 11.66 -12.77
CA MET A 667 21.49 11.79 -11.32
C MET A 667 20.80 10.64 -10.61
N MET A 668 21.21 10.35 -9.37
CA MET A 668 20.44 9.57 -8.39
C MET A 668 19.28 10.41 -7.81
N GLY A 669 19.44 11.71 -7.71
CA GLY A 669 18.44 12.66 -7.24
C GLY A 669 17.84 12.31 -5.89
N GLN A 670 16.51 12.40 -5.79
CA GLN A 670 15.76 12.09 -4.58
C GLN A 670 15.10 10.71 -4.63
N HIS A 671 15.69 9.75 -5.32
CA HIS A 671 15.11 8.41 -5.49
C HIS A 671 14.83 7.74 -4.13
N GLY A 672 13.55 7.43 -3.87
CA GLY A 672 13.09 6.80 -2.63
C GLY A 672 13.36 5.28 -2.57
N PRO A 673 13.01 4.65 -1.45
CA PRO A 673 12.41 5.21 -0.23
C PRO A 673 13.41 5.83 0.77
N ALA A 674 14.72 5.59 0.63
CA ALA A 674 15.76 6.04 1.56
C ALA A 674 16.19 7.49 1.26
N TYR A 675 15.26 8.45 1.36
CA TYR A 675 15.54 9.87 1.03
C TYR A 675 16.67 10.49 1.85
N SER A 676 16.82 10.10 3.12
CA SER A 676 17.90 10.60 4.00
C SER A 676 19.30 10.23 3.53
N GLU A 677 19.44 9.23 2.66
CA GLU A 677 20.70 8.78 2.09
C GLU A 677 21.06 9.53 0.79
N ARG A 678 20.20 10.45 0.30
CA ARG A 678 20.40 11.14 -0.99
C ARG A 678 21.21 12.43 -0.87
N SER A 679 21.55 12.85 0.34
CA SER A 679 22.35 14.04 0.60
C SER A 679 23.40 13.79 1.69
N PRO A 680 24.62 14.37 1.56
CA PRO A 680 25.64 14.30 2.60
C PRO A 680 25.16 14.95 3.91
N ALA A 681 25.55 14.39 5.04
CA ALA A 681 25.14 14.89 6.37
C ALA A 681 25.49 16.37 6.60
N SER A 682 26.60 16.85 6.01
CA SER A 682 27.06 18.24 6.11
C SER A 682 26.20 19.25 5.35
N LEU A 683 25.34 18.81 4.44
CA LEU A 683 24.50 19.65 3.59
C LEU A 683 23.01 19.58 3.94
N LYS A 684 22.67 18.88 5.02
CA LYS A 684 21.29 18.76 5.49
C LYS A 684 20.84 20.01 6.25
N VAL A 685 19.70 20.57 5.86
CA VAL A 685 19.15 21.83 6.39
C VAL A 685 17.86 21.60 7.17
N TYR A 686 17.06 20.60 6.77
CA TYR A 686 15.74 20.34 7.32
C TYR A 686 15.77 19.12 8.26
N GLY A 687 15.16 19.20 9.43
CA GLY A 687 15.11 18.12 10.42
C GLY A 687 13.93 18.21 11.38
N PRO A 688 13.56 17.10 12.05
CA PRO A 688 14.16 15.77 11.92
C PRO A 688 13.87 15.08 10.58
N GLU A 689 14.72 14.14 10.15
CA GLU A 689 14.54 13.35 8.92
C GLU A 689 13.98 11.97 9.21
N CYS A 690 13.27 11.40 8.23
CA CYS A 690 12.97 9.98 8.20
C CYS A 690 14.24 9.17 7.85
N LEU A 691 14.78 8.45 8.82
CA LEU A 691 15.98 7.62 8.66
C LEU A 691 15.64 6.16 8.30
N ASP A 692 14.37 5.79 8.36
CA ASP A 692 13.89 4.44 8.08
C ASP A 692 13.37 4.37 6.64
N PRO A 693 13.84 3.41 5.80
CA PRO A 693 13.27 3.17 4.48
C PRO A 693 11.78 2.78 4.51
N ASP A 694 11.27 2.22 5.62
CA ASP A 694 9.84 2.08 5.84
C ASP A 694 9.20 3.44 6.16
N LEU A 695 8.82 4.17 5.12
CA LEU A 695 8.22 5.50 5.22
C LEU A 695 7.00 5.56 6.14
N SER A 696 6.34 4.44 6.37
CA SER A 696 5.18 4.37 7.27
C SER A 696 5.56 4.39 8.76
N SER A 697 6.83 4.22 9.09
CA SER A 697 7.36 4.39 10.45
C SER A 697 7.59 5.86 10.83
N CYS A 698 7.64 6.73 9.83
CA CYS A 698 7.95 8.15 9.98
C CYS A 698 6.69 9.03 9.87
N SER A 699 6.75 10.20 10.46
CA SER A 699 5.76 11.25 10.21
C SER A 699 5.93 11.81 8.80
N ARG A 700 4.86 12.39 8.26
CA ARG A 700 4.93 13.06 6.95
C ARG A 700 5.97 14.18 6.92
N GLU A 701 6.14 14.91 8.02
CA GLU A 701 7.11 15.98 8.13
C GLU A 701 8.54 15.45 8.03
N GLU A 702 8.87 14.36 8.72
CA GLU A 702 10.19 13.71 8.64
C GLU A 702 10.50 13.24 7.21
N ILE A 703 9.50 12.68 6.49
CA ILE A 703 9.65 12.25 5.09
C ILE A 703 9.91 13.47 4.20
N VAL A 704 9.14 14.55 4.36
CA VAL A 704 9.30 15.78 3.58
C VAL A 704 10.64 16.44 3.89
N ASN A 705 11.11 16.44 5.14
CA ASN A 705 12.40 16.99 5.52
C ASN A 705 13.56 16.22 4.82
N ALA A 706 13.53 14.90 4.82
CA ALA A 706 14.53 14.08 4.15
C ALA A 706 14.53 14.30 2.63
N TYR A 707 13.36 14.38 2.01
CA TYR A 707 13.21 14.66 0.59
C TYR A 707 13.69 16.08 0.24
N ASP A 708 13.33 17.10 1.01
CA ASP A 708 13.73 18.48 0.78
C ASP A 708 15.25 18.69 0.92
N ASN A 709 15.91 17.95 1.81
CA ASN A 709 17.38 17.91 1.88
C ASN A 709 18.00 17.34 0.60
N GLY A 710 17.40 16.34 0.01
CA GLY A 710 17.79 15.80 -1.31
C GLY A 710 17.63 16.84 -2.41
N VAL A 711 16.48 17.54 -2.46
CA VAL A 711 16.24 18.62 -3.46
C VAL A 711 17.24 19.76 -3.28
N HIS A 712 17.51 20.16 -2.04
CA HIS A 712 18.51 21.19 -1.73
C HIS A 712 19.90 20.77 -2.22
N TYR A 713 20.29 19.51 -1.98
CA TYR A 713 21.57 18.98 -2.46
C TYR A 713 21.64 18.92 -3.99
N THR A 714 20.59 18.48 -4.68
CA THR A 714 20.51 18.54 -6.15
C THR A 714 20.73 19.97 -6.67
N SER A 715 20.08 20.95 -6.04
CA SER A 715 20.29 22.36 -6.37
C SER A 715 21.73 22.81 -6.18
N GLN A 716 22.39 22.38 -5.11
CA GLN A 716 23.81 22.68 -4.86
C GLN A 716 24.72 22.08 -5.92
N VAL A 717 24.53 20.80 -6.28
CA VAL A 717 25.29 20.11 -7.33
C VAL A 717 25.15 20.84 -8.67
N LEU A 718 23.94 21.26 -9.03
CA LEU A 718 23.69 22.02 -10.27
C LEU A 718 24.34 23.41 -10.25
N GLN A 719 24.32 24.07 -9.08
CA GLN A 719 25.02 25.35 -8.90
C GLN A 719 26.53 25.20 -9.06
N ASP A 720 27.11 24.14 -8.48
CA ASP A 720 28.53 23.85 -8.59
C ASP A 720 28.96 23.63 -10.08
N MET A 721 28.12 22.87 -10.83
CA MET A 721 28.32 22.69 -12.27
C MET A 721 28.29 24.02 -13.03
N ILE A 722 27.30 24.87 -12.78
CA ILE A 722 27.16 26.18 -13.42
C ILE A 722 28.33 27.10 -13.06
N GLN A 723 28.72 27.17 -11.80
CA GLN A 723 29.86 28.00 -11.33
C GLN A 723 31.17 27.56 -11.98
N PHE A 724 31.42 26.25 -12.07
CA PHE A 724 32.57 25.72 -12.77
C PHE A 724 32.57 26.13 -14.25
N LEU A 725 31.47 25.92 -14.98
CA LEU A 725 31.32 26.26 -16.38
C LEU A 725 31.43 27.77 -16.62
N ALA A 726 30.87 28.61 -15.78
CA ALA A 726 30.95 30.08 -15.83
C ALA A 726 32.37 30.59 -15.66
N GLY A 727 33.22 29.92 -14.88
CA GLY A 727 34.62 30.21 -14.70
C GLY A 727 35.52 29.87 -15.92
N ARG A 728 34.97 29.22 -16.95
CA ARG A 728 35.74 28.73 -18.13
C ARG A 728 35.53 29.62 -19.36
N SER A 729 36.40 30.60 -19.55
CA SER A 729 36.38 31.47 -20.74
C SER A 729 36.95 30.80 -22.02
N ASP A 730 37.64 29.69 -21.85
CA ASP A 730 38.29 28.91 -22.91
C ASP A 730 37.35 27.93 -23.59
N VAL A 731 36.19 27.64 -22.98
CA VAL A 731 35.18 26.72 -23.49
C VAL A 731 33.82 27.41 -23.53
N ASP A 732 33.11 27.31 -24.66
CA ASP A 732 31.71 27.74 -24.74
C ASP A 732 30.79 26.60 -24.19
N SER A 733 29.84 26.93 -23.32
CA SER A 733 29.06 25.90 -22.66
C SER A 733 27.57 26.26 -22.52
N GLY A 734 26.72 25.23 -22.54
CA GLY A 734 25.31 25.28 -22.13
C GLY A 734 24.98 24.12 -21.21
N LEU A 735 24.04 24.33 -20.32
CA LEU A 735 23.54 23.32 -19.42
C LEU A 735 22.00 23.33 -19.42
N ILE A 736 21.39 22.16 -19.53
CA ILE A 736 19.98 21.96 -19.27
C ILE A 736 19.82 20.93 -18.14
N PHE A 737 18.97 21.24 -17.17
CA PHE A 737 18.49 20.31 -16.18
C PHE A 737 17.00 20.07 -16.40
N VAL A 738 16.59 18.83 -16.34
CA VAL A 738 15.19 18.42 -16.34
C VAL A 738 15.05 17.13 -15.54
N SER A 739 14.10 17.10 -14.58
CA SER A 739 13.81 15.86 -13.88
C SER A 739 12.96 14.94 -14.77
N ASP A 740 13.20 13.65 -14.67
CA ASP A 740 12.47 12.65 -15.46
C ASP A 740 11.03 12.45 -15.01
N HIS A 741 10.78 12.42 -13.69
CA HIS A 741 9.44 12.43 -13.05
C HIS A 741 9.52 13.02 -11.64
N GLY A 742 8.38 13.13 -10.99
CA GLY A 742 8.29 13.54 -9.60
C GLY A 742 8.02 12.37 -8.63
N GLU A 743 7.60 12.69 -7.40
CA GLU A 743 7.50 11.75 -6.29
C GLU A 743 6.29 12.03 -5.42
N SER A 744 5.60 11.01 -4.93
CA SER A 744 4.55 11.12 -3.91
C SER A 744 5.12 10.90 -2.52
N LEU A 745 4.86 11.83 -1.59
CA LEU A 745 5.35 11.80 -0.20
C LEU A 745 4.20 11.61 0.80
N GLY A 746 3.24 10.73 0.48
CA GLY A 746 2.08 10.44 1.33
C GLY A 746 0.82 11.23 0.99
N GLU A 747 0.79 11.99 -0.12
CA GLU A 747 -0.42 12.62 -0.61
C GLU A 747 -1.48 11.57 -0.92
N LYS A 748 -2.69 11.74 -0.33
CA LYS A 748 -3.80 10.77 -0.47
C LYS A 748 -3.39 9.32 -0.13
N GLY A 749 -2.38 9.13 0.74
CA GLY A 749 -1.85 7.82 1.09
C GLY A 749 -0.94 7.18 0.05
N LEU A 750 -0.57 7.91 -1.01
CA LEU A 750 0.36 7.46 -2.03
C LEU A 750 1.79 7.83 -1.65
N TYR A 751 2.69 6.90 -1.81
CA TYR A 751 4.13 7.07 -1.62
C TYR A 751 4.87 6.64 -2.86
N LEU A 752 6.07 7.19 -3.06
CA LEU A 752 6.97 6.84 -4.16
C LEU A 752 6.38 7.25 -5.53
N HIS A 753 6.88 6.65 -6.60
CA HIS A 753 6.54 6.94 -7.99
C HIS A 753 6.02 5.68 -8.72
N GLY A 754 5.82 5.77 -10.05
CA GLY A 754 5.38 4.64 -10.87
C GLY A 754 3.87 4.40 -10.88
N SER A 755 3.08 5.32 -10.33
CA SER A 755 1.62 5.24 -10.47
C SER A 755 1.20 5.31 -11.95
N PRO A 756 0.10 4.67 -12.34
CA PRO A 756 -0.37 4.75 -13.72
C PRO A 756 -0.52 6.21 -14.18
N TYR A 757 0.11 6.56 -15.31
CA TYR A 757 0.15 7.94 -15.81
C TYR A 757 -1.22 8.58 -15.98
N PHE A 758 -2.21 7.81 -16.37
CA PHE A 758 -3.58 8.31 -16.58
C PHE A 758 -4.30 8.75 -15.27
N LEU A 759 -3.73 8.45 -14.10
CA LEU A 759 -4.24 8.97 -12.82
C LEU A 759 -3.95 10.46 -12.65
N GLY A 760 -3.07 11.03 -13.48
CA GLY A 760 -2.76 12.46 -13.48
C GLY A 760 -2.25 12.97 -12.14
N ILE A 761 -1.44 12.15 -11.42
CA ILE A 761 -0.92 12.52 -10.10
C ILE A 761 0.12 13.62 -10.28
N SER A 762 -0.27 14.85 -9.96
CA SER A 762 0.55 16.05 -10.17
C SER A 762 1.93 15.96 -9.51
N GLU A 763 2.01 15.33 -8.35
CA GLU A 763 3.25 15.13 -7.61
C GLU A 763 4.25 14.22 -8.34
N GLN A 764 3.77 13.35 -9.24
CA GLN A 764 4.62 12.43 -10.01
C GLN A 764 4.87 12.87 -11.45
N ILE A 765 4.07 13.79 -11.98
CA ILE A 765 4.18 14.24 -13.39
C ILE A 765 4.64 15.68 -13.55
N ASN A 766 4.57 16.52 -12.52
CA ASN A 766 4.98 17.91 -12.59
C ASN A 766 6.42 18.06 -12.06
N VAL A 767 7.33 18.44 -12.95
CA VAL A 767 8.79 18.49 -12.71
C VAL A 767 9.37 19.84 -13.12
N PRO A 768 10.50 20.27 -12.52
CA PRO A 768 11.20 21.46 -12.95
C PRO A 768 12.14 21.17 -14.14
N MET A 769 12.34 22.20 -14.95
CA MET A 769 13.39 22.28 -15.98
C MET A 769 14.01 23.68 -15.93
N PHE A 770 15.30 23.77 -16.16
CA PHE A 770 15.96 25.07 -16.41
C PHE A 770 17.14 24.93 -17.36
N MET A 771 17.57 26.07 -17.91
CA MET A 771 18.71 26.17 -18.81
C MET A 771 19.64 27.30 -18.39
N TRP A 772 20.93 27.08 -18.59
CA TRP A 772 21.98 28.08 -18.40
C TRP A 772 22.95 28.03 -19.59
N PHE A 773 23.52 29.20 -19.98
CA PHE A 773 24.43 29.33 -21.10
C PHE A 773 25.59 30.26 -20.75
N SER A 774 26.82 29.90 -21.15
CA SER A 774 27.97 30.81 -21.07
C SER A 774 27.78 32.00 -22.01
N GLU A 775 28.47 33.09 -21.75
CA GLU A 775 28.41 34.30 -22.59
C GLU A 775 28.71 34.00 -24.06
N GLY A 776 29.75 33.19 -24.33
CA GLY A 776 30.11 32.82 -25.69
C GLY A 776 29.05 32.01 -26.41
N PHE A 777 28.45 31.03 -25.73
CA PHE A 777 27.34 30.24 -26.28
C PHE A 777 26.11 31.14 -26.49
N ALA A 778 25.78 31.99 -25.51
CA ALA A 778 24.64 32.88 -25.57
C ALA A 778 24.77 33.94 -26.68
N ALA A 779 25.97 34.48 -26.92
CA ALA A 779 26.20 35.41 -28.01
C ALA A 779 26.01 34.74 -29.40
N ALA A 780 26.40 33.46 -29.51
CA ALA A 780 26.28 32.71 -30.75
C ALA A 780 24.80 32.28 -31.06
N GLU A 781 23.95 32.10 -30.06
CA GLU A 781 22.54 31.67 -30.20
C GLU A 781 21.55 32.70 -29.62
N ASN A 782 21.94 33.99 -29.64
CA ASN A 782 21.22 35.06 -28.95
C ASN A 782 19.72 35.10 -29.25
N ALA A 783 19.31 34.95 -30.53
CA ALA A 783 17.88 34.96 -30.88
C ALA A 783 17.09 33.80 -30.27
N LYS A 784 17.66 32.60 -30.21
CA LYS A 784 17.01 31.43 -29.63
C LYS A 784 16.92 31.52 -28.09
N ILE A 785 18.01 32.01 -27.47
CA ILE A 785 18.05 32.18 -26.00
C ILE A 785 17.13 33.32 -25.57
N ALA A 786 17.04 34.39 -26.33
CA ALA A 786 16.04 35.45 -26.09
C ALA A 786 14.61 34.92 -26.19
N ALA A 787 14.31 34.08 -27.20
CA ALA A 787 13.00 33.45 -27.35
C ALA A 787 12.69 32.51 -26.19
N LEU A 788 13.66 31.68 -25.74
CA LEU A 788 13.51 30.84 -24.54
C LEU A 788 13.20 31.66 -23.27
N SER A 789 13.94 32.76 -23.07
CA SER A 789 13.76 33.67 -21.95
C SER A 789 12.38 34.34 -21.97
N GLN A 790 11.93 34.72 -23.16
CA GLN A 790 10.58 35.24 -23.36
C GLN A 790 9.54 34.18 -23.05
N ARG A 791 9.67 32.96 -23.58
CA ARG A 791 8.75 31.85 -23.38
C ARG A 791 8.66 31.45 -21.91
N ALA A 792 9.77 31.43 -21.20
CA ALA A 792 9.78 31.14 -19.74
C ALA A 792 8.98 32.18 -18.93
N ARG A 793 9.06 33.47 -19.33
CA ARG A 793 8.25 34.53 -18.68
C ARG A 793 6.74 34.40 -19.00
N GLU A 794 6.39 34.11 -20.25
CA GLU A 794 5.00 33.90 -20.67
C GLU A 794 4.33 32.75 -19.93
N LEU A 795 5.08 31.66 -19.73
CA LEU A 795 4.57 30.44 -19.04
C LEU A 795 4.62 30.53 -17.50
N ALA A 796 5.27 31.54 -16.94
CA ALA A 796 5.24 31.79 -15.50
C ALA A 796 3.87 32.33 -15.04
N ASP A 797 3.11 32.96 -15.94
CA ASP A 797 1.74 33.42 -15.68
C ASP A 797 0.74 32.26 -15.91
N ALA A 798 0.25 31.70 -14.83
CA ALA A 798 -0.36 30.41 -14.59
C ALA A 798 -1.57 29.94 -15.44
N ASN A 799 -1.91 30.54 -16.58
CA ASN A 799 -3.08 30.17 -17.40
C ASN A 799 -2.74 29.56 -18.78
N ASP A 800 -1.48 29.47 -19.13
CA ASP A 800 -1.04 28.90 -20.42
C ASP A 800 -0.68 27.40 -20.29
N PRO A 801 -0.81 26.61 -21.36
CA PRO A 801 -0.38 25.21 -21.35
C PRO A 801 1.12 25.12 -21.05
N HIS A 802 1.47 24.42 -19.98
CA HIS A 802 2.85 24.22 -19.56
C HIS A 802 3.64 23.39 -20.58
N PRO A 803 4.98 23.59 -20.66
CA PRO A 803 5.86 22.72 -21.43
C PRO A 803 5.72 21.26 -21.01
N THR A 804 6.00 20.37 -21.90
CA THR A 804 6.07 18.93 -21.64
C THR A 804 7.46 18.39 -21.98
N HIS A 805 7.77 17.19 -21.56
CA HIS A 805 9.01 16.53 -21.97
C HIS A 805 9.15 16.37 -23.51
N GLU A 806 8.05 16.44 -24.26
CA GLU A 806 8.10 16.42 -25.74
C GLU A 806 8.88 17.59 -26.32
N ASN A 807 8.87 18.72 -25.61
CA ASN A 807 9.61 19.90 -26.01
C ASN A 807 11.14 19.68 -25.97
N LEU A 808 11.65 18.81 -25.10
CA LEU A 808 13.09 18.62 -24.89
C LEU A 808 13.81 18.20 -26.16
N TYR A 809 13.33 17.11 -26.80
CA TYR A 809 13.98 16.57 -28.01
C TYR A 809 14.12 17.64 -29.13
N HIS A 810 13.04 18.35 -29.40
CA HIS A 810 12.98 19.33 -30.50
C HIS A 810 13.74 20.63 -30.19
N THR A 811 13.64 21.08 -28.95
CA THR A 811 14.39 22.25 -28.45
C THR A 811 15.91 22.00 -28.47
N MET A 812 16.32 20.79 -28.08
CA MET A 812 17.73 20.39 -28.13
C MET A 812 18.28 20.35 -29.55
N LEU A 813 17.56 19.81 -30.54
CA LEU A 813 17.97 19.83 -31.95
C LEU A 813 18.15 21.25 -32.45
N SER A 814 17.22 22.15 -32.09
CA SER A 814 17.29 23.57 -32.45
C SER A 814 18.48 24.27 -31.81
N LEU A 815 18.63 24.18 -30.47
CA LEU A 815 19.72 24.82 -29.74
C LEU A 815 21.11 24.39 -30.24
N LEU A 816 21.24 23.10 -30.54
CA LEU A 816 22.49 22.51 -30.99
C LEU A 816 22.69 22.63 -32.52
N GLY A 817 21.78 23.30 -33.22
CA GLY A 817 21.91 23.53 -34.66
C GLY A 817 21.89 22.25 -35.52
N VAL A 818 21.18 21.23 -35.08
CA VAL A 818 21.05 19.96 -35.82
C VAL A 818 19.85 20.04 -36.76
N LYS A 819 20.10 19.91 -38.04
CA LYS A 819 19.05 19.71 -39.07
C LYS A 819 18.69 18.23 -39.10
N SER A 820 17.42 17.91 -38.83
CA SER A 820 16.89 16.55 -38.80
C SER A 820 15.48 16.50 -39.37
N SER A 821 15.19 15.46 -40.14
CA SER A 821 13.82 15.18 -40.63
C SER A 821 12.83 14.83 -39.50
N THR A 822 13.37 14.50 -38.33
CA THR A 822 12.55 14.19 -37.13
C THR A 822 12.18 15.46 -36.35
N TYR A 823 12.71 16.61 -36.67
CA TYR A 823 12.43 17.86 -36.00
C TYR A 823 10.98 18.34 -36.23
N ARG A 824 10.31 18.74 -35.17
CA ARG A 824 8.96 19.33 -35.17
C ARG A 824 9.02 20.73 -34.55
N ALA A 825 8.68 21.73 -35.37
CA ALA A 825 8.73 23.13 -34.95
C ALA A 825 7.74 23.47 -33.82
N ASP A 826 6.62 22.75 -33.77
CA ASP A 826 5.53 22.95 -32.79
C ASP A 826 5.96 22.66 -31.35
N TYR A 827 6.97 21.85 -31.16
CA TYR A 827 7.53 21.47 -29.87
C TYR A 827 8.82 22.19 -29.48
N ASP A 828 9.30 23.10 -30.33
CA ASP A 828 10.56 23.82 -30.11
C ASP A 828 10.32 25.10 -29.29
N LEU A 829 10.79 25.12 -28.04
CA LEU A 829 10.67 26.26 -27.12
C LEU A 829 11.52 27.47 -27.54
N THR A 830 12.46 27.31 -28.49
CA THR A 830 13.28 28.44 -29.05
C THR A 830 12.51 29.29 -30.07
N ARG A 831 11.28 28.96 -30.37
CA ARG A 831 10.41 29.68 -31.32
C ARG A 831 9.41 30.58 -30.65
N SER A 832 9.28 31.79 -31.15
CA SER A 832 8.44 32.86 -30.59
C SER A 832 6.92 32.60 -30.72
N ASN A 833 6.50 31.67 -31.59
CA ASN A 833 5.10 31.23 -31.74
C ASN A 833 5.09 29.76 -32.16
N PRO A 834 4.96 28.82 -31.22
CA PRO A 834 4.50 27.50 -31.64
C PRO A 834 3.03 27.65 -32.09
N PRO A 835 2.61 27.03 -33.20
CA PRO A 835 1.20 26.93 -33.52
C PRO A 835 0.45 26.27 -32.37
N ALA A 836 -0.74 26.79 -32.06
CA ALA A 836 -1.61 26.39 -30.95
C ALA A 836 -2.00 24.89 -31.00
#